data_7bd494146ae9e1fff75e6e50ae5f7caa
#
_entry.id   7bd494146ae9e1fff75e6e50ae5f7caa
#
_cell.length_a   1.000
_cell.length_b   1.000
_cell.length_c   1.000
_cell.angle_alpha   90.00
_cell.angle_beta   90.00
_cell.angle_gamma   90.00
#
_symmetry.space_group_name_H-M   'P 1'
#
loop_
_entity.id
_entity.type
_entity.pdbx_description
1 polymer ?
#
loop_
_entity_poly.entity_id
_entity_poly.type
_entity_poly.pdbx_seq_one_letter_code
_entity_poly.pdbx_strand_id
1 'polypeptide(L)'
;MAKSGPSHPRPLTLRSLTAPVHAQLTITRSPAQKSACKDLKRNGQRPAITFKAAYTPTSNRAGSRSLFFGGTSMIERIADRKFDLVSPYKPAGDQPQAIAKLTKGFEEGKKAQILLGATGTGKTFTMSNIIANLNKPTLILSHNKTLAGQLYGEFKEFFPHNAVEYFVSYYDYYQPEAYVPSTDTYIEKDSAINDEIDKLRHSATSALLERNDVIVVASVSSIFGLGDPHEYKNHVLSLRTGMTIDRNTLLRQLVDIQFDRNDIDFQRGRFRVRGDVVEIFPASRDDHAIRVEFFGDEIDRITEVDALTGEVIGTRDHVAIFPATHFMTSDEQMERAIKSISAELEDRLKVLRGENKLLEAQRLEQRTNYDIEMMREMGFTSGIENYSRHMDGRKPGEPPYTLLDFFPKDFTIMVDESHVTMPQVKGMYNGDRARKQMLINYGFRLPSALDNRPLKIDEFEKHVKRILYVSATPGPYELSRVPKEDIAEQIIRPTGLLDPKIEVRPVMGQIDDLVGEINKRIDAHERVFITTLTKKMAEDLTDYLKDMGIKVRYLHSDIKTLERTQIIRDLRLGKFDVLIGINLLREGIDVPEVSLIAILDADKEGFLRAERSLIQTIGRASRNEHGKVIMYADKVTDSMKAAIDETRRRRAIQEKFNEEHHIQPKTIIKPIRAAISTYEQSDDEKADAKKTFAEVDYEDMSKADKKELVANLRSQMQAAAKKLDFEQAASLRDTILELQADMS
;
A
#
# COMPACT_ATOMS: atom_id res chain seq x y z
N MET A 1 22.21 57.08 30.05
CA MET A 1 20.92 57.68 30.51
C MET A 1 19.76 56.95 29.82
N ALA A 2 18.80 56.43 30.68
CA ALA A 2 17.45 55.93 30.44
C ALA A 2 17.28 54.86 29.36
N LYS A 3 17.18 53.59 29.66
CA LYS A 3 16.13 52.68 30.21
C LYS A 3 14.73 52.94 29.62
N SER A 4 14.27 52.00 28.75
CA SER A 4 12.88 51.58 28.70
C SER A 4 12.83 50.09 28.25
N GLY A 5 12.34 49.26 29.14
CA GLY A 5 12.19 47.79 28.94
C GLY A 5 10.87 47.44 28.25
N PRO A 6 10.73 46.21 27.75
CA PRO A 6 9.52 45.77 27.08
C PRO A 6 8.45 45.26 28.04
N SER A 7 7.22 45.66 27.78
CA SER A 7 6.00 45.26 28.47
C SER A 7 5.58 43.82 28.11
N HIS A 8 5.33 43.00 29.15
CA HIS A 8 4.68 41.69 29.02
C HIS A 8 3.20 41.82 28.70
N PRO A 9 2.64 40.97 27.83
CA PRO A 9 1.19 40.77 27.78
C PRO A 9 0.73 39.73 28.81
N ARG A 10 -0.38 40.07 29.46
CA ARG A 10 -1.08 39.25 30.48
C ARG A 10 -1.72 37.98 29.85
N PRO A 11 -1.87 36.87 30.61
CA PRO A 11 -2.51 35.69 30.13
C PRO A 11 -4.06 35.84 30.08
N LEU A 12 -4.62 35.45 28.95
CA LEU A 12 -6.08 35.29 28.77
C LEU A 12 -6.53 33.96 29.43
N THR A 13 -7.39 34.08 30.42
CA THR A 13 -8.09 32.96 31.06
C THR A 13 -9.12 32.38 30.07
N LEU A 14 -8.92 31.16 29.66
CA LEU A 14 -9.92 30.32 28.97
C LEU A 14 -10.94 29.83 30.02
N ARG A 15 -12.17 30.32 29.91
CA ARG A 15 -13.34 29.73 30.59
C ARG A 15 -13.71 28.43 29.89
N SER A 16 -13.77 27.36 30.68
CA SER A 16 -14.31 26.06 30.32
C SER A 16 -15.80 26.18 29.93
N LEU A 17 -16.11 25.81 28.70
CA LEU A 17 -17.46 25.50 28.27
C LEU A 17 -17.59 23.98 28.17
N THR A 18 -18.05 23.36 29.26
CA THR A 18 -18.56 22.01 29.27
C THR A 18 -20.04 22.07 28.86
N ALA A 19 -20.36 21.57 27.68
CA ALA A 19 -21.71 21.21 27.30
C ALA A 19 -21.83 19.68 27.23
N PRO A 20 -22.79 19.05 27.92
CA PRO A 20 -23.00 17.61 27.82
C PRO A 20 -23.78 17.28 26.55
N VAL A 21 -23.22 16.45 25.71
CA VAL A 21 -23.93 15.83 24.58
C VAL A 21 -24.84 14.74 25.17
N HIS A 22 -26.13 15.01 25.30
CA HIS A 22 -27.17 14.00 25.56
C HIS A 22 -27.55 13.33 24.25
N ALA A 23 -27.02 12.14 24.00
CA ALA A 23 -27.59 11.23 23.01
C ALA A 23 -28.86 10.61 23.60
N GLN A 24 -30.05 10.99 23.14
CA GLN A 24 -31.30 10.34 23.46
C GLN A 24 -31.45 9.06 22.63
N LEU A 25 -31.14 7.92 23.24
CA LEU A 25 -31.58 6.62 22.74
C LEU A 25 -33.05 6.41 23.05
N THR A 26 -33.91 6.49 22.07
CA THR A 26 -35.35 6.21 22.20
C THR A 26 -35.58 4.69 22.11
N ILE A 27 -35.63 4.02 23.24
CA ILE A 27 -36.00 2.59 23.31
C ILE A 27 -37.53 2.50 23.48
N THR A 28 -38.23 2.02 22.46
CA THR A 28 -39.64 1.71 22.50
C THR A 28 -39.85 0.38 23.23
N ARG A 29 -40.43 0.44 24.45
CA ARG A 29 -40.78 -0.74 25.24
C ARG A 29 -42.22 -1.17 24.97
N SER A 30 -42.47 -2.48 24.90
CA SER A 30 -43.80 -3.09 24.76
C SER A 30 -44.66 -2.91 26.03
N PRO A 31 -45.99 -2.96 25.92
CA PRO A 31 -46.89 -2.63 27.05
C PRO A 31 -46.76 -3.54 28.28
N ALA A 32 -46.26 -4.75 28.15
CA ALA A 32 -46.14 -5.70 29.26
C ALA A 32 -45.03 -5.36 30.28
N GLN A 33 -44.08 -4.50 29.93
CA GLN A 33 -42.98 -4.11 30.81
C GLN A 33 -43.25 -2.84 31.63
N LYS A 34 -44.35 -2.15 31.39
CA LYS A 34 -44.72 -0.93 32.15
C LYS A 34 -45.35 -1.20 33.51
N SER A 35 -45.86 -2.41 33.77
CA SER A 35 -46.50 -2.77 35.02
C SER A 35 -45.51 -3.11 36.15
N ALA A 36 -44.40 -3.75 35.83
CA ALA A 36 -43.41 -4.21 36.81
C ALA A 36 -42.54 -3.10 37.43
N CYS A 37 -42.52 -1.91 36.83
CA CYS A 37 -41.65 -0.83 37.25
C CYS A 37 -42.24 0.16 38.26
N LYS A 38 -43.55 0.03 38.59
CA LYS A 38 -44.24 0.92 39.55
C LYS A 38 -44.08 0.47 41.00
N ASP A 39 -43.85 -0.82 41.28
CA ASP A 39 -43.80 -1.33 42.66
C ASP A 39 -42.39 -1.27 43.27
N LEU A 40 -41.33 -1.05 42.50
CA LEU A 40 -39.94 -1.01 42.97
C LEU A 40 -39.44 0.37 43.46
N LYS A 41 -40.25 1.43 43.29
CA LYS A 41 -39.85 2.79 43.73
C LYS A 41 -40.13 3.07 45.23
N ARG A 42 -40.69 2.14 45.96
CA ARG A 42 -41.05 2.34 47.39
C ARG A 42 -39.97 1.93 48.40
N ASN A 43 -38.90 1.20 48.00
CA ASN A 43 -37.93 0.64 48.96
C ASN A 43 -36.45 1.00 48.65
N GLY A 44 -36.13 2.19 48.21
CA GLY A 44 -34.79 2.77 48.35
C GLY A 44 -33.56 1.98 47.83
N GLN A 45 -33.74 0.87 47.12
CA GLN A 45 -32.64 0.05 46.58
C GLN A 45 -32.49 0.26 45.08
N ARG A 46 -31.25 0.58 44.62
CA ARG A 46 -30.91 0.64 43.21
C ARG A 46 -30.94 -0.77 42.63
N PRO A 47 -31.65 -1.06 41.53
CA PRO A 47 -31.61 -2.37 40.90
C PRO A 47 -30.30 -2.56 40.11
N ALA A 48 -29.50 -3.56 40.47
CA ALA A 48 -28.49 -4.14 39.61
C ALA A 48 -29.23 -4.95 38.52
N ILE A 49 -29.08 -4.57 37.28
CA ILE A 49 -29.63 -5.32 36.15
C ILE A 49 -28.62 -6.41 35.79
N THR A 50 -28.84 -7.60 36.35
CA THR A 50 -28.12 -8.81 35.95
C THR A 50 -28.94 -9.49 34.86
N PHE A 51 -28.44 -9.52 33.65
CA PHE A 51 -28.95 -10.39 32.61
C PHE A 51 -28.46 -11.81 32.87
N LYS A 52 -29.30 -12.65 33.47
CA LYS A 52 -29.13 -14.09 33.44
C LYS A 52 -29.84 -14.63 32.20
N ALA A 53 -29.09 -15.03 31.20
CA ALA A 53 -29.57 -15.98 30.22
C ALA A 53 -29.75 -17.32 30.96
N ALA A 54 -30.99 -17.81 31.04
CA ALA A 54 -31.28 -19.11 31.62
C ALA A 54 -30.84 -20.19 30.61
N TYR A 55 -29.63 -20.68 30.76
CA TYR A 55 -29.18 -21.94 30.16
C TYR A 55 -29.30 -23.01 31.24
N THR A 56 -30.26 -23.91 31.13
CA THR A 56 -30.36 -25.13 31.96
C THR A 56 -29.43 -26.19 31.33
N PRO A 57 -28.34 -26.60 31.99
CA PRO A 57 -27.57 -27.74 31.50
C PRO A 57 -28.25 -29.02 31.94
N THR A 58 -28.86 -29.76 31.01
CA THR A 58 -29.15 -31.16 31.22
C THR A 58 -27.83 -31.94 31.17
N SER A 59 -27.47 -32.45 32.33
CA SER A 59 -26.32 -33.35 32.50
C SER A 59 -26.56 -34.63 31.73
N ASN A 60 -25.81 -34.85 30.66
CA ASN A 60 -25.50 -36.17 30.19
C ASN A 60 -23.97 -36.29 30.03
N ARG A 61 -23.36 -36.94 31.01
CA ARG A 61 -22.00 -37.48 30.91
C ARG A 61 -22.01 -38.58 29.85
N ALA A 62 -21.60 -38.22 28.65
CA ALA A 62 -21.04 -39.16 27.70
C ALA A 62 -19.81 -38.46 27.12
N GLY A 63 -18.64 -39.09 27.27
CA GLY A 63 -17.37 -38.54 26.94
C GLY A 63 -17.32 -38.04 25.47
N SER A 64 -17.21 -36.75 25.31
CA SER A 64 -16.81 -36.18 24.04
C SER A 64 -15.32 -36.47 23.83
N ARG A 65 -15.04 -37.63 23.25
CA ARG A 65 -13.83 -37.78 22.44
C ARG A 65 -13.98 -36.73 21.34
N SER A 66 -13.15 -35.70 21.41
CA SER A 66 -12.89 -34.84 20.25
C SER A 66 -12.48 -35.76 19.10
N LEU A 67 -13.39 -35.98 18.18
CA LEU A 67 -13.08 -36.49 16.86
C LEU A 67 -12.27 -35.40 16.15
N PHE A 68 -10.98 -35.38 16.43
CA PHE A 68 -10.01 -34.88 15.47
C PHE A 68 -10.20 -35.72 14.22
N PHE A 69 -11.02 -35.27 13.29
CA PHE A 69 -10.89 -35.67 11.92
C PHE A 69 -9.54 -35.10 11.46
N GLY A 70 -8.52 -35.91 11.56
CA GLY A 70 -7.25 -35.77 10.84
C GLY A 70 -7.49 -35.94 9.34
N GLY A 71 -8.34 -35.10 8.77
CA GLY A 71 -8.38 -34.80 7.37
C GLY A 71 -7.37 -33.68 7.18
N THR A 72 -6.14 -34.01 6.76
CA THR A 72 -5.29 -33.09 6.04
C THR A 72 -6.17 -32.47 4.96
N SER A 73 -6.60 -31.20 5.16
CA SER A 73 -7.21 -30.42 4.10
C SER A 73 -6.13 -30.22 3.05
N MET A 74 -6.02 -31.17 2.13
CA MET A 74 -5.23 -30.97 0.93
C MET A 74 -5.97 -29.93 0.11
N ILE A 75 -5.56 -28.67 0.28
CA ILE A 75 -5.70 -27.69 -0.79
C ILE A 75 -4.94 -28.35 -1.93
N GLU A 76 -5.68 -28.87 -2.90
CA GLU A 76 -5.09 -29.39 -4.12
C GLU A 76 -4.49 -28.17 -4.80
N ARG A 77 -3.17 -27.92 -4.56
CA ARG A 77 -2.45 -26.92 -5.33
C ARG A 77 -2.70 -27.27 -6.78
N ILE A 78 -3.15 -26.29 -7.57
CA ILE A 78 -3.19 -26.44 -9.02
C ILE A 78 -1.73 -26.57 -9.45
N ALA A 79 -1.20 -27.78 -9.30
CA ALA A 79 0.16 -28.16 -9.65
C ALA A 79 0.27 -28.04 -11.17
N ASP A 80 1.45 -27.56 -11.64
CA ASP A 80 1.93 -27.54 -13.01
C ASP A 80 1.48 -26.39 -13.92
N ARG A 81 0.95 -25.28 -13.40
CA ARG A 81 0.91 -24.05 -14.21
C ARG A 81 2.32 -23.48 -14.33
N LYS A 82 2.72 -23.25 -15.58
CA LYS A 82 3.98 -22.53 -15.90
C LYS A 82 3.69 -21.06 -16.09
N PHE A 83 4.69 -20.24 -15.88
CA PHE A 83 4.61 -18.83 -16.25
C PHE A 83 4.54 -18.71 -17.77
N ASP A 84 3.49 -18.07 -18.26
CA ASP A 84 3.24 -17.78 -19.68
C ASP A 84 3.51 -16.30 -19.95
N LEU A 85 4.71 -16.02 -20.48
CA LEU A 85 5.14 -14.68 -20.81
C LEU A 85 4.56 -14.22 -22.14
N VAL A 86 3.57 -13.35 -22.09
CA VAL A 86 2.96 -12.73 -23.27
C VAL A 86 3.56 -11.36 -23.50
N SER A 87 4.21 -11.14 -24.61
CA SER A 87 4.81 -9.85 -24.95
C SER A 87 4.89 -9.63 -26.47
N PRO A 88 4.57 -8.42 -26.95
CA PRO A 88 4.84 -8.05 -28.34
C PRO A 88 6.34 -7.82 -28.63
N TYR A 89 7.16 -7.75 -27.57
CA TYR A 89 8.60 -7.48 -27.68
C TYR A 89 9.42 -8.77 -27.63
N LYS A 90 10.57 -8.74 -28.29
CA LYS A 90 11.62 -9.76 -28.17
C LYS A 90 12.83 -9.16 -27.45
N PRO A 91 13.59 -9.95 -26.68
CA PRO A 91 14.81 -9.49 -26.07
C PRO A 91 15.78 -8.90 -27.11
N ALA A 92 16.25 -7.67 -26.85
CA ALA A 92 17.14 -6.94 -27.77
C ALA A 92 18.26 -6.24 -26.98
N GLY A 93 19.32 -5.80 -27.69
CA GLY A 93 20.49 -5.21 -27.09
C GLY A 93 21.21 -6.18 -26.14
N ASP A 94 21.47 -5.76 -24.92
CA ASP A 94 22.12 -6.58 -23.89
C ASP A 94 21.16 -7.57 -23.20
N GLN A 95 19.84 -7.45 -23.42
CA GLN A 95 18.85 -8.26 -22.73
C GLN A 95 19.06 -9.77 -22.91
N PRO A 96 19.30 -10.32 -24.14
CA PRO A 96 19.50 -11.75 -24.32
C PRO A 96 20.66 -12.31 -23.49
N GLN A 97 21.77 -11.58 -23.46
CA GLN A 97 22.97 -11.98 -22.71
C GLN A 97 22.74 -11.89 -21.20
N ALA A 98 22.09 -10.82 -20.72
CA ALA A 98 21.75 -10.64 -19.31
C ALA A 98 20.78 -11.72 -18.82
N ILE A 99 19.71 -12.02 -19.59
CA ILE A 99 18.74 -13.07 -19.29
C ILE A 99 19.45 -14.42 -19.20
N ALA A 100 20.24 -14.79 -20.22
CA ALA A 100 20.94 -16.08 -20.24
C ALA A 100 21.92 -16.22 -19.07
N LYS A 101 22.72 -15.18 -18.79
CA LYS A 101 23.71 -15.17 -17.71
C LYS A 101 23.05 -15.33 -16.33
N LEU A 102 22.00 -14.54 -16.06
CA LEU A 102 21.35 -14.51 -14.76
C LEU A 102 20.50 -15.77 -14.52
N THR A 103 19.81 -16.28 -15.56
CA THR A 103 19.07 -17.54 -15.48
C THR A 103 20.01 -18.70 -15.18
N LYS A 104 21.08 -18.85 -15.98
CA LYS A 104 22.09 -19.89 -15.80
C LYS A 104 22.73 -19.83 -14.42
N GLY A 105 23.07 -18.62 -13.93
CA GLY A 105 23.65 -18.46 -12.59
C GLY A 105 22.73 -18.98 -11.48
N PHE A 106 21.42 -18.72 -11.56
CA PHE A 106 20.47 -19.28 -10.58
C PHE A 106 20.25 -20.79 -10.72
N GLU A 107 20.30 -21.33 -11.93
CA GLU A 107 20.25 -22.78 -12.17
C GLU A 107 21.50 -23.49 -11.62
N GLU A 108 22.67 -22.86 -11.70
CA GLU A 108 23.91 -23.32 -11.09
C GLU A 108 23.96 -23.17 -9.56
N GLY A 109 22.93 -22.58 -8.96
CA GLY A 109 22.80 -22.44 -7.51
C GLY A 109 23.41 -21.18 -6.91
N LYS A 110 23.74 -20.16 -7.71
CA LYS A 110 24.19 -18.86 -7.19
C LYS A 110 23.08 -18.23 -6.35
N LYS A 111 23.43 -17.79 -5.14
CA LYS A 111 22.46 -17.22 -4.20
C LYS A 111 22.05 -15.78 -4.56
N ALA A 112 22.99 -14.97 -5.03
CA ALA A 112 22.81 -13.55 -5.29
C ALA A 112 23.44 -13.13 -6.60
N GLN A 113 22.74 -12.30 -7.39
CA GLN A 113 23.22 -11.73 -8.65
C GLN A 113 22.76 -10.28 -8.78
N ILE A 114 23.40 -9.49 -9.64
CA ILE A 114 23.01 -8.10 -9.91
C ILE A 114 22.69 -7.95 -11.39
N LEU A 115 21.54 -7.33 -11.70
CA LEU A 115 21.23 -6.72 -12.98
C LEU A 115 21.55 -5.22 -12.89
N LEU A 116 22.71 -4.83 -13.42
CA LEU A 116 23.10 -3.43 -13.53
C LEU A 116 22.50 -2.87 -14.83
N GLY A 117 21.29 -2.32 -14.73
CA GLY A 117 20.55 -1.86 -15.90
C GLY A 117 20.38 -0.35 -15.92
N ALA A 118 20.86 0.32 -16.98
CA ALA A 118 20.63 1.74 -17.18
C ALA A 118 19.12 2.06 -17.25
N THR A 119 18.77 3.33 -17.03
CA THR A 119 17.37 3.76 -17.12
C THR A 119 16.84 3.58 -18.55
N GLY A 120 15.64 2.97 -18.69
CA GLY A 120 15.01 2.77 -20.00
C GLY A 120 15.52 1.58 -20.82
N THR A 121 16.35 0.70 -20.26
CA THR A 121 16.85 -0.50 -20.94
C THR A 121 15.88 -1.69 -20.92
N GLY A 122 14.71 -1.56 -20.28
CA GLY A 122 13.71 -2.63 -20.16
C GLY A 122 14.03 -3.65 -19.09
N LYS A 123 14.51 -3.21 -17.91
CA LYS A 123 14.81 -4.09 -16.76
C LYS A 123 13.62 -4.97 -16.36
N THR A 124 12.39 -4.44 -16.34
CA THR A 124 11.17 -5.20 -16.02
C THR A 124 10.96 -6.35 -16.99
N PHE A 125 11.18 -6.12 -18.29
CA PHE A 125 11.07 -7.18 -19.30
C PHE A 125 12.16 -8.25 -19.16
N THR A 126 13.38 -7.87 -18.78
CA THR A 126 14.45 -8.82 -18.43
C THR A 126 14.09 -9.66 -17.21
N MET A 127 13.54 -9.03 -16.15
CA MET A 127 13.03 -9.73 -14.97
C MET A 127 11.94 -10.73 -15.36
N SER A 128 10.97 -10.33 -16.21
CA SER A 128 9.88 -11.20 -16.67
C SER A 128 10.39 -12.43 -17.41
N ASN A 129 11.38 -12.28 -18.28
CA ASN A 129 12.01 -13.42 -18.95
C ASN A 129 12.73 -14.37 -17.98
N ILE A 130 13.42 -13.84 -16.97
CA ILE A 130 14.07 -14.66 -15.94
C ILE A 130 13.02 -15.42 -15.11
N ILE A 131 11.87 -14.78 -14.75
CA ILE A 131 10.77 -15.44 -14.05
C ILE A 131 10.21 -16.61 -14.87
N ALA A 132 9.94 -16.36 -16.15
CA ALA A 132 9.43 -17.40 -17.07
C ALA A 132 10.39 -18.57 -17.20
N ASN A 133 11.69 -18.30 -17.34
CA ASN A 133 12.73 -19.32 -17.47
C ASN A 133 12.89 -20.16 -16.19
N LEU A 134 12.96 -19.51 -15.02
CA LEU A 134 13.12 -20.20 -13.73
C LEU A 134 11.86 -20.94 -13.31
N ASN A 135 10.70 -20.48 -13.72
CA ASN A 135 9.38 -21.05 -13.39
C ASN A 135 9.19 -21.27 -11.87
N LYS A 136 9.49 -20.24 -11.06
CA LYS A 136 9.37 -20.27 -9.60
C LYS A 136 8.53 -19.09 -9.10
N PRO A 137 7.74 -19.28 -8.03
CA PRO A 137 7.08 -18.15 -7.38
C PRO A 137 8.08 -17.03 -7.09
N THR A 138 7.68 -15.81 -7.32
CA THR A 138 8.60 -14.68 -7.25
C THR A 138 8.03 -13.54 -6.41
N LEU A 139 8.83 -13.05 -5.47
CA LEU A 139 8.59 -11.82 -4.73
C LEU A 139 9.39 -10.68 -5.35
N ILE A 140 8.71 -9.62 -5.75
CA ILE A 140 9.32 -8.39 -6.26
C ILE A 140 9.20 -7.31 -5.21
N LEU A 141 10.34 -6.85 -4.68
CA LEU A 141 10.37 -5.80 -3.66
C LEU A 141 10.64 -4.44 -4.31
N SER A 142 9.82 -3.46 -3.95
CA SER A 142 9.96 -2.06 -4.34
C SER A 142 9.93 -1.14 -3.13
N HIS A 143 10.59 0.00 -3.20
CA HIS A 143 10.77 0.90 -2.05
C HIS A 143 9.55 1.79 -1.74
N ASN A 144 8.57 1.90 -2.63
CA ASN A 144 7.34 2.68 -2.39
C ASN A 144 6.12 2.10 -3.12
N LYS A 145 4.90 2.52 -2.68
CA LYS A 145 3.63 2.07 -3.24
C LYS A 145 3.48 2.40 -4.73
N THR A 146 3.87 3.60 -5.16
CA THR A 146 3.70 4.06 -6.54
C THR A 146 4.51 3.22 -7.53
N LEU A 147 5.78 2.95 -7.22
CA LEU A 147 6.62 2.10 -8.05
C LEU A 147 6.15 0.65 -8.03
N ALA A 148 5.74 0.15 -6.86
CA ALA A 148 5.15 -1.18 -6.76
C ALA A 148 3.88 -1.31 -7.61
N GLY A 149 2.99 -0.29 -7.61
CA GLY A 149 1.80 -0.27 -8.46
C GLY A 149 2.12 -0.23 -9.96
N GLN A 150 3.15 0.52 -10.36
CA GLN A 150 3.62 0.53 -11.74
C GLN A 150 4.13 -0.85 -12.17
N LEU A 151 4.99 -1.47 -11.34
CA LEU A 151 5.53 -2.81 -11.61
C LEU A 151 4.42 -3.86 -11.66
N TYR A 152 3.45 -3.80 -10.73
CA TYR A 152 2.29 -4.67 -10.74
C TYR A 152 1.54 -4.61 -12.07
N GLY A 153 1.25 -3.41 -12.57
CA GLY A 153 0.62 -3.21 -13.88
C GLY A 153 1.44 -3.77 -15.04
N GLU A 154 2.77 -3.53 -15.05
CA GLU A 154 3.68 -4.05 -16.08
C GLU A 154 3.75 -5.58 -16.06
N PHE A 155 3.87 -6.21 -14.87
CA PHE A 155 3.89 -7.67 -14.75
C PHE A 155 2.55 -8.30 -15.10
N LYS A 156 1.43 -7.65 -14.80
CA LYS A 156 0.09 -8.13 -15.17
C LYS A 156 -0.12 -8.14 -16.69
N GLU A 157 0.46 -7.17 -17.40
CA GLU A 157 0.48 -7.16 -18.86
C GLU A 157 1.36 -8.28 -19.44
N PHE A 158 2.51 -8.57 -18.81
CA PHE A 158 3.40 -9.64 -19.25
C PHE A 158 2.92 -11.06 -18.88
N PHE A 159 2.12 -11.21 -17.83
CA PHE A 159 1.62 -12.49 -17.33
C PHE A 159 0.10 -12.47 -17.13
N PRO A 160 -0.69 -12.26 -18.22
CA PRO A 160 -2.15 -12.12 -18.11
C PRO A 160 -2.86 -13.39 -17.63
N HIS A 161 -2.23 -14.57 -17.76
CA HIS A 161 -2.79 -15.87 -17.38
C HIS A 161 -2.27 -16.41 -16.05
N ASN A 162 -1.33 -15.73 -15.42
CA ASN A 162 -0.72 -16.11 -14.14
C ASN A 162 -1.22 -15.22 -13.00
N ALA A 163 -0.99 -15.64 -11.75
CA ALA A 163 -1.34 -14.83 -10.60
C ALA A 163 -0.28 -13.73 -10.40
N VAL A 164 -0.63 -12.51 -10.73
CA VAL A 164 0.18 -11.33 -10.39
C VAL A 164 -0.57 -10.57 -9.31
N GLU A 165 0.05 -10.46 -8.15
CA GLU A 165 -0.57 -9.98 -6.91
C GLU A 165 0.13 -8.73 -6.39
N TYR A 166 -0.59 -7.91 -5.61
CA TYR A 166 -0.10 -6.65 -5.07
C TYR A 166 -0.15 -6.66 -3.54
N PHE A 167 0.99 -6.41 -2.89
CA PHE A 167 1.11 -6.46 -1.44
C PHE A 167 1.86 -5.26 -0.88
N VAL A 168 1.14 -4.20 -0.54
CA VAL A 168 1.70 -2.99 0.05
C VAL A 168 1.03 -2.68 1.39
N SER A 169 1.42 -1.62 2.07
CA SER A 169 0.72 -1.16 3.26
C SER A 169 -0.71 -0.75 2.90
N TYR A 170 -1.70 -1.30 3.62
CA TYR A 170 -3.11 -1.02 3.41
C TYR A 170 -3.61 0.26 4.09
N TYR A 171 -2.72 1.01 4.74
CA TYR A 171 -3.08 2.29 5.33
C TYR A 171 -2.98 3.42 4.31
N ASP A 172 -4.05 4.20 4.15
CA ASP A 172 -4.01 5.49 3.44
C ASP A 172 -3.36 6.55 4.29
N TYR A 173 -3.70 6.56 5.56
CA TYR A 173 -3.08 7.35 6.59
C TYR A 173 -2.65 6.44 7.74
N TYR A 174 -1.44 6.66 8.26
CA TYR A 174 -0.92 5.92 9.40
C TYR A 174 -0.08 6.80 10.30
N GLN A 175 -0.58 7.08 11.49
CA GLN A 175 0.16 7.67 12.60
C GLN A 175 0.44 6.60 13.64
N PRO A 176 1.69 6.16 13.79
CA PRO A 176 2.02 5.15 14.79
C PRO A 176 1.90 5.72 16.21
N GLU A 177 1.48 4.88 17.15
CA GLU A 177 1.53 5.17 18.56
C GLU A 177 2.95 5.59 18.99
N ALA A 178 3.08 6.71 19.68
CA ALA A 178 4.38 7.23 20.12
C ALA A 178 4.25 8.02 21.43
N TYR A 179 5.37 8.16 22.13
CA TYR A 179 5.45 9.02 23.30
C TYR A 179 6.68 9.94 23.23
N VAL A 180 6.46 11.22 23.47
CA VAL A 180 7.48 12.26 23.46
C VAL A 180 7.74 12.75 24.88
N PRO A 181 8.80 12.27 25.57
CA PRO A 181 9.03 12.57 26.98
C PRO A 181 9.26 14.05 27.27
N SER A 182 9.85 14.78 26.34
CA SER A 182 10.19 16.22 26.54
C SER A 182 8.95 17.11 26.66
N THR A 183 7.81 16.69 26.13
CA THR A 183 6.55 17.44 26.16
C THR A 183 5.45 16.67 26.90
N ASP A 184 5.75 15.50 27.49
CA ASP A 184 4.80 14.57 28.10
C ASP A 184 3.58 14.32 27.19
N THR A 185 3.86 14.14 25.89
CA THR A 185 2.81 13.98 24.89
C THR A 185 2.71 12.52 24.44
N TYR A 186 1.58 11.89 24.71
CA TYR A 186 1.22 10.61 24.13
C TYR A 186 0.46 10.83 22.82
N ILE A 187 0.94 10.23 21.76
CA ILE A 187 0.34 10.23 20.44
C ILE A 187 -0.35 8.89 20.27
N GLU A 188 -1.66 8.89 20.17
CA GLU A 188 -2.43 7.69 19.93
C GLU A 188 -2.24 7.20 18.48
N LYS A 189 -2.36 5.87 18.28
CA LYS A 189 -2.37 5.28 16.94
C LYS A 189 -3.62 5.78 16.20
N ASP A 190 -3.42 6.37 15.04
CA ASP A 190 -4.49 6.75 14.13
C ASP A 190 -4.20 6.19 12.74
N SER A 191 -5.22 5.61 12.10
CA SER A 191 -5.05 4.97 10.80
C SER A 191 -6.36 4.85 10.04
N ALA A 192 -6.30 5.11 8.74
CA ALA A 192 -7.37 4.81 7.80
C ALA A 192 -6.95 3.63 6.92
N ILE A 193 -7.79 2.60 6.87
CA ILE A 193 -7.57 1.40 6.06
C ILE A 193 -8.16 1.63 4.68
N ASN A 194 -7.43 1.22 3.65
CA ASN A 194 -7.89 1.15 2.28
C ASN A 194 -8.38 -0.27 1.99
N ASP A 195 -9.68 -0.42 1.81
CA ASP A 195 -10.33 -1.72 1.60
C ASP A 195 -9.89 -2.41 0.32
N GLU A 196 -9.61 -1.64 -0.74
CA GLU A 196 -9.13 -2.18 -2.00
C GLU A 196 -7.72 -2.80 -1.87
N ILE A 197 -6.82 -2.12 -1.16
CA ILE A 197 -5.48 -2.66 -0.89
C ILE A 197 -5.55 -3.85 0.07
N ASP A 198 -6.46 -3.83 1.04
CA ASP A 198 -6.66 -4.96 1.95
C ASP A 198 -7.15 -6.19 1.20
N LYS A 199 -8.11 -6.06 0.28
CA LYS A 199 -8.55 -7.11 -0.64
C LYS A 199 -7.37 -7.71 -1.42
N LEU A 200 -6.52 -6.86 -2.03
CA LEU A 200 -5.36 -7.31 -2.80
C LEU A 200 -4.34 -8.06 -1.93
N ARG A 201 -4.22 -7.72 -0.65
CA ARG A 201 -3.37 -8.45 0.31
C ARG A 201 -3.93 -9.85 0.60
N HIS A 202 -5.24 -9.97 0.79
CA HIS A 202 -5.91 -11.27 0.93
C HIS A 202 -5.79 -12.11 -0.34
N SER A 203 -5.91 -11.50 -1.53
CA SER A 203 -5.67 -12.17 -2.81
C SER A 203 -4.25 -12.73 -2.90
N ALA A 204 -3.23 -11.95 -2.51
CA ALA A 204 -1.84 -12.39 -2.55
C ALA A 204 -1.58 -13.61 -1.64
N THR A 205 -2.08 -13.60 -0.41
CA THR A 205 -1.90 -14.72 0.52
C THR A 205 -2.64 -15.98 0.09
N SER A 206 -3.87 -15.84 -0.42
CA SER A 206 -4.65 -16.96 -0.98
C SER A 206 -3.94 -17.59 -2.18
N ALA A 207 -3.51 -16.74 -3.14
CA ALA A 207 -2.81 -17.20 -4.35
C ALA A 207 -1.53 -17.96 -4.01
N LEU A 208 -0.74 -17.52 -3.03
CA LEU A 208 0.48 -18.20 -2.60
C LEU A 208 0.23 -19.59 -2.01
N LEU A 209 -0.95 -19.82 -1.40
CA LEU A 209 -1.33 -21.11 -0.86
C LEU A 209 -1.95 -22.05 -1.91
N GLU A 210 -2.62 -21.51 -2.92
CA GLU A 210 -3.32 -22.28 -3.95
C GLU A 210 -2.48 -22.58 -5.19
N ARG A 211 -1.55 -21.68 -5.58
CA ARG A 211 -0.88 -21.70 -6.88
C ARG A 211 0.63 -21.72 -6.77
N ASN A 212 1.30 -22.18 -7.83
CA ASN A 212 2.76 -22.18 -7.96
C ASN A 212 3.26 -21.07 -8.93
N ASP A 213 2.37 -20.53 -9.75
CA ASP A 213 2.66 -19.53 -10.77
C ASP A 213 2.29 -18.10 -10.27
N VAL A 214 2.85 -17.72 -9.12
CA VAL A 214 2.52 -16.47 -8.43
C VAL A 214 3.68 -15.48 -8.45
N ILE A 215 3.39 -14.26 -8.86
CA ILE A 215 4.28 -13.10 -8.74
C ILE A 215 3.65 -12.13 -7.74
N VAL A 216 4.30 -11.84 -6.63
CA VAL A 216 3.83 -10.83 -5.69
C VAL A 216 4.72 -9.60 -5.80
N VAL A 217 4.14 -8.47 -6.19
CA VAL A 217 4.81 -7.16 -6.16
C VAL A 217 4.51 -6.49 -4.83
N ALA A 218 5.53 -6.29 -4.03
CA ALA A 218 5.38 -5.83 -2.66
C ALA A 218 6.26 -4.61 -2.33
N SER A 219 5.81 -3.83 -1.35
CA SER A 219 6.65 -2.85 -0.67
C SER A 219 7.36 -3.48 0.54
N VAL A 220 8.11 -2.67 1.29
CA VAL A 220 8.75 -3.10 2.54
C VAL A 220 7.74 -3.62 3.58
N SER A 221 6.43 -3.40 3.41
CA SER A 221 5.39 -3.97 4.27
C SER A 221 5.42 -5.51 4.31
N SER A 222 6.01 -6.16 3.30
CA SER A 222 6.19 -7.61 3.24
C SER A 222 7.08 -8.21 4.34
N ILE A 223 7.91 -7.41 4.99
CA ILE A 223 8.77 -7.85 6.11
C ILE A 223 8.15 -7.57 7.49
N PHE A 224 6.94 -7.04 7.55
CA PHE A 224 6.18 -6.82 8.79
C PHE A 224 5.30 -8.04 9.11
N GLY A 225 4.92 -8.16 10.40
CA GLY A 225 4.06 -9.24 10.87
C GLY A 225 2.73 -9.32 10.13
N LEU A 226 2.33 -10.53 9.72
CA LEU A 226 1.13 -10.80 8.94
C LEU A 226 0.21 -11.85 9.57
N GLY A 227 0.68 -12.64 10.53
CA GLY A 227 -0.03 -13.79 11.10
C GLY A 227 0.63 -15.11 10.69
N ASP A 228 0.31 -16.19 11.41
CA ASP A 228 0.89 -17.50 11.17
C ASP A 228 0.29 -18.14 9.90
N PRO A 229 1.10 -18.42 8.85
CA PRO A 229 0.62 -19.04 7.64
C PRO A 229 0.09 -20.46 7.86
N HIS A 230 0.53 -21.17 8.90
CA HIS A 230 0.04 -22.51 9.24
C HIS A 230 -1.38 -22.42 9.80
N GLU A 231 -1.64 -21.50 10.73
CA GLU A 231 -2.98 -21.27 11.26
C GLU A 231 -3.91 -20.76 10.16
N TYR A 232 -3.48 -19.81 9.35
CA TYR A 232 -4.26 -19.31 8.22
C TYR A 232 -4.66 -20.44 7.25
N LYS A 233 -3.73 -21.37 6.96
CA LYS A 233 -3.99 -22.54 6.11
C LYS A 233 -4.90 -23.55 6.78
N ASN A 234 -4.76 -23.81 8.08
CA ASN A 234 -5.56 -24.78 8.82
C ASN A 234 -7.03 -24.37 8.92
N HIS A 235 -7.32 -23.07 8.85
CA HIS A 235 -8.66 -22.52 8.90
C HIS A 235 -9.31 -22.33 7.52
N VAL A 236 -8.72 -22.84 6.44
CA VAL A 236 -9.35 -22.80 5.11
C VAL A 236 -10.49 -23.82 5.04
N LEU A 237 -11.68 -23.35 4.68
CA LEU A 237 -12.82 -24.23 4.45
C LEU A 237 -12.80 -24.75 3.02
N SER A 238 -12.69 -26.08 2.87
CA SER A 238 -12.74 -26.76 1.59
C SER A 238 -14.13 -27.35 1.38
N LEU A 239 -14.88 -26.79 0.43
CA LEU A 239 -16.24 -27.21 0.10
C LEU A 239 -16.26 -27.90 -1.27
N ARG A 240 -16.99 -29.02 -1.37
CA ARG A 240 -17.11 -29.80 -2.61
C ARG A 240 -18.56 -30.18 -2.87
N THR A 241 -18.96 -30.22 -4.11
CA THR A 241 -20.25 -30.78 -4.52
C THR A 241 -20.33 -32.24 -4.09
N GLY A 242 -21.46 -32.67 -3.52
CA GLY A 242 -21.65 -34.00 -2.93
C GLY A 242 -21.08 -34.17 -1.53
N MET A 243 -20.53 -33.13 -0.93
CA MET A 243 -20.01 -33.17 0.45
C MET A 243 -21.17 -33.16 1.44
N THR A 244 -21.17 -34.12 2.39
CA THR A 244 -22.16 -34.17 3.48
C THR A 244 -21.66 -33.28 4.63
N ILE A 245 -22.36 -32.18 4.88
CA ILE A 245 -22.13 -31.23 5.97
C ILE A 245 -23.44 -30.54 6.33
N ASP A 246 -23.82 -30.54 7.59
CA ASP A 246 -24.97 -29.78 8.07
C ASP A 246 -24.77 -28.27 7.84
N ARG A 247 -25.76 -27.60 7.26
CA ARG A 247 -25.73 -26.17 6.96
C ARG A 247 -25.31 -25.32 8.18
N ASN A 248 -25.88 -25.60 9.36
CA ASN A 248 -25.55 -24.82 10.57
C ASN A 248 -24.10 -25.04 11.02
N THR A 249 -23.53 -26.17 10.71
CA THR A 249 -22.10 -26.45 10.91
C THR A 249 -21.24 -25.59 9.99
N LEU A 250 -21.61 -25.48 8.70
CA LEU A 250 -20.94 -24.55 7.80
C LEU A 250 -21.04 -23.10 8.29
N LEU A 251 -22.23 -22.66 8.76
CA LEU A 251 -22.39 -21.29 9.26
C LEU A 251 -21.49 -21.01 10.48
N ARG A 252 -21.34 -21.98 11.39
CA ARG A 252 -20.42 -21.86 12.53
C ARG A 252 -18.96 -21.76 12.06
N GLN A 253 -18.56 -22.62 11.14
CA GLN A 253 -17.21 -22.60 10.57
C GLN A 253 -16.92 -21.26 9.86
N LEU A 254 -17.89 -20.65 9.19
CA LEU A 254 -17.71 -19.30 8.60
C LEU A 254 -17.47 -18.23 9.66
N VAL A 255 -18.21 -18.28 10.78
CA VAL A 255 -17.96 -17.37 11.90
C VAL A 255 -16.59 -17.63 12.54
N ASP A 256 -16.21 -18.90 12.71
CA ASP A 256 -14.89 -19.28 13.25
C ASP A 256 -13.73 -18.73 12.40
N ILE A 257 -13.91 -18.61 11.08
CA ILE A 257 -12.93 -18.00 10.18
C ILE A 257 -13.17 -16.49 9.95
N GLN A 258 -13.89 -15.85 10.88
CA GLN A 258 -14.09 -14.41 10.99
C GLN A 258 -14.92 -13.79 9.86
N PHE A 259 -15.87 -14.54 9.28
CA PHE A 259 -16.90 -13.98 8.42
C PHE A 259 -18.08 -13.49 9.26
N ASP A 260 -18.58 -12.30 8.95
CA ASP A 260 -19.79 -11.76 9.55
C ASP A 260 -21.05 -12.20 8.81
N ARG A 261 -22.09 -12.59 9.54
CA ARG A 261 -23.40 -12.79 8.93
C ARG A 261 -24.13 -11.47 8.75
N ASN A 262 -24.40 -11.12 7.50
CA ASN A 262 -25.23 -9.98 7.19
C ASN A 262 -26.12 -10.27 5.97
N ASP A 263 -27.44 -10.43 6.21
CA ASP A 263 -28.39 -10.78 5.16
C ASP A 263 -28.83 -9.55 4.33
N ILE A 264 -28.51 -8.31 4.75
CA ILE A 264 -28.89 -7.03 4.13
C ILE A 264 -27.71 -6.42 3.38
N ASP A 265 -26.63 -6.18 4.10
CA ASP A 265 -25.43 -5.55 3.56
C ASP A 265 -24.37 -6.63 3.23
N PHE A 266 -24.41 -7.11 1.98
CA PHE A 266 -23.59 -8.21 1.51
C PHE A 266 -22.30 -7.68 0.88
N GLN A 267 -21.26 -7.60 1.70
CA GLN A 267 -19.93 -7.12 1.33
C GLN A 267 -18.89 -8.22 1.53
N ARG A 268 -17.65 -7.98 1.07
CA ARG A 268 -16.54 -8.93 1.27
C ARG A 268 -16.30 -9.24 2.75
N GLY A 269 -15.91 -10.47 3.06
CA GLY A 269 -15.77 -10.96 4.42
C GLY A 269 -17.12 -11.24 5.12
N ARG A 270 -18.23 -11.23 4.38
CA ARG A 270 -19.57 -11.52 4.91
C ARG A 270 -20.23 -12.69 4.21
N PHE A 271 -21.19 -13.29 4.89
CA PHE A 271 -22.07 -14.30 4.30
C PHE A 271 -23.53 -13.99 4.61
N ARG A 272 -24.41 -14.48 3.76
CA ARG A 272 -25.86 -14.40 3.96
C ARG A 272 -26.53 -15.73 3.72
N VAL A 273 -27.70 -15.94 4.31
CA VAL A 273 -28.43 -17.21 4.28
C VAL A 273 -29.87 -16.98 3.84
N ARG A 274 -30.29 -17.71 2.82
CA ARG A 274 -31.67 -17.68 2.32
C ARG A 274 -32.18 -19.11 2.11
N GLY A 275 -32.93 -19.63 3.07
CA GLY A 275 -33.36 -21.03 3.04
C GLY A 275 -32.19 -22.00 3.09
N ASP A 276 -32.08 -22.86 2.10
CA ASP A 276 -31.02 -23.86 1.95
C ASP A 276 -29.83 -23.33 1.11
N VAL A 277 -29.78 -22.02 0.89
CA VAL A 277 -28.70 -21.36 0.13
C VAL A 277 -27.85 -20.51 1.08
N VAL A 278 -26.54 -20.72 1.04
CA VAL A 278 -25.53 -19.91 1.72
C VAL A 278 -24.70 -19.19 0.68
N GLU A 279 -24.68 -17.87 0.72
CA GLU A 279 -23.83 -17.06 -0.16
C GLU A 279 -22.69 -16.46 0.67
N ILE A 280 -21.47 -16.65 0.20
CA ILE A 280 -20.23 -16.28 0.89
C ILE A 280 -19.49 -15.29 -0.01
N PHE A 281 -19.14 -14.11 0.51
CA PHE A 281 -18.35 -13.12 -0.22
C PHE A 281 -16.90 -13.15 0.28
N PRO A 282 -15.97 -13.78 -0.46
CA PRO A 282 -14.59 -13.92 -0.01
C PRO A 282 -13.91 -12.57 0.23
N ALA A 283 -13.03 -12.48 1.24
CA ALA A 283 -12.28 -11.26 1.54
C ALA A 283 -11.30 -10.84 0.43
N SER A 284 -10.93 -11.77 -0.44
CA SER A 284 -9.99 -11.58 -1.57
C SER A 284 -10.65 -11.12 -2.88
N ARG A 285 -11.98 -10.91 -2.92
CA ARG A 285 -12.74 -10.59 -4.13
C ARG A 285 -13.61 -9.35 -3.92
N ASP A 286 -14.03 -8.71 -5.01
CA ASP A 286 -14.85 -7.49 -5.00
C ASP A 286 -16.14 -7.58 -5.82
N ASP A 287 -16.26 -8.56 -6.68
CA ASP A 287 -17.36 -8.69 -7.64
C ASP A 287 -18.07 -10.05 -7.58
N HIS A 288 -17.38 -11.09 -7.12
CA HIS A 288 -17.88 -12.44 -7.18
C HIS A 288 -18.03 -13.08 -5.80
N ALA A 289 -19.22 -13.61 -5.53
CA ALA A 289 -19.53 -14.40 -4.34
C ALA A 289 -19.65 -15.89 -4.70
N ILE A 290 -19.51 -16.73 -3.69
CA ILE A 290 -19.71 -18.19 -3.80
C ILE A 290 -21.07 -18.52 -3.21
N ARG A 291 -21.92 -19.12 -4.02
CA ARG A 291 -23.22 -19.62 -3.61
C ARG A 291 -23.16 -21.14 -3.44
N VAL A 292 -23.49 -21.61 -2.24
CA VAL A 292 -23.54 -23.01 -1.85
C VAL A 292 -25.00 -23.38 -1.64
N GLU A 293 -25.52 -24.32 -2.43
CA GLU A 293 -26.90 -24.80 -2.38
C GLU A 293 -26.91 -26.17 -1.72
N PHE A 294 -27.80 -26.34 -0.73
CA PHE A 294 -27.94 -27.59 0.02
C PHE A 294 -29.17 -28.34 -0.37
N PHE A 295 -29.07 -29.66 -0.39
CA PHE A 295 -30.22 -30.60 -0.41
C PHE A 295 -30.14 -31.46 0.85
N GLY A 296 -30.89 -31.08 1.89
CA GLY A 296 -30.73 -31.63 3.24
C GLY A 296 -29.35 -31.26 3.84
N ASP A 297 -28.57 -32.29 4.19
CA ASP A 297 -27.21 -32.13 4.73
C ASP A 297 -26.11 -32.36 3.68
N GLU A 298 -26.44 -32.30 2.39
CA GLU A 298 -25.50 -32.48 1.29
C GLU A 298 -25.39 -31.17 0.47
N ILE A 299 -24.18 -30.83 0.07
CA ILE A 299 -23.95 -29.73 -0.86
C ILE A 299 -24.32 -30.22 -2.28
N ASP A 300 -25.49 -29.78 -2.78
CA ASP A 300 -25.96 -30.13 -4.10
C ASP A 300 -25.19 -29.42 -5.21
N ARG A 301 -24.94 -28.11 -5.03
CA ARG A 301 -24.28 -27.30 -6.05
C ARG A 301 -23.48 -26.14 -5.44
N ILE A 302 -22.34 -25.85 -6.09
CA ILE A 302 -21.53 -24.66 -5.80
C ILE A 302 -21.45 -23.83 -7.07
N THR A 303 -21.84 -22.55 -6.99
CA THR A 303 -21.78 -21.61 -8.11
C THR A 303 -21.05 -20.35 -7.74
N GLU A 304 -20.36 -19.77 -8.70
CA GLU A 304 -19.79 -18.43 -8.62
C GLU A 304 -20.82 -17.47 -9.19
N VAL A 305 -21.17 -16.44 -8.43
CA VAL A 305 -22.22 -15.47 -8.77
C VAL A 305 -21.67 -14.05 -8.67
N ASP A 306 -22.17 -13.17 -9.50
CA ASP A 306 -21.95 -11.74 -9.35
C ASP A 306 -22.63 -11.28 -8.05
N ALA A 307 -21.86 -10.62 -7.16
CA ALA A 307 -22.32 -10.28 -5.81
C ALA A 307 -23.45 -9.23 -5.82
N LEU A 308 -23.50 -8.37 -6.84
CA LEU A 308 -24.49 -7.31 -6.98
C LEU A 308 -25.77 -7.79 -7.66
N THR A 309 -25.65 -8.46 -8.81
CA THR A 309 -26.79 -8.88 -9.63
C THR A 309 -27.32 -10.26 -9.24
N GLY A 310 -26.48 -11.10 -8.63
CA GLY A 310 -26.78 -12.51 -8.34
C GLY A 310 -26.75 -13.43 -9.58
N GLU A 311 -26.26 -12.92 -10.72
CA GLU A 311 -26.14 -13.68 -11.96
C GLU A 311 -25.09 -14.79 -11.80
N VAL A 312 -25.38 -16.00 -12.30
CA VAL A 312 -24.47 -17.14 -12.24
C VAL A 312 -23.39 -16.98 -13.31
N ILE A 313 -22.14 -16.89 -12.87
CA ILE A 313 -20.96 -16.78 -13.74
C ILE A 313 -20.44 -18.16 -14.14
N GLY A 314 -20.46 -19.10 -13.20
CA GLY A 314 -20.00 -20.46 -13.46
C GLY A 314 -20.30 -21.43 -12.31
N THR A 315 -20.19 -22.74 -12.61
CA THR A 315 -20.30 -23.82 -11.62
C THR A 315 -18.91 -24.26 -11.20
N ARG A 316 -18.77 -24.66 -9.92
CA ARG A 316 -17.52 -25.17 -9.33
C ARG A 316 -17.78 -26.51 -8.65
N ASP A 317 -16.91 -27.49 -8.88
CA ASP A 317 -16.95 -28.75 -8.15
C ASP A 317 -16.30 -28.65 -6.76
N HIS A 318 -15.37 -27.70 -6.62
CA HIS A 318 -14.63 -27.43 -5.40
C HIS A 318 -14.33 -25.94 -5.24
N VAL A 319 -14.38 -25.46 -3.98
CA VAL A 319 -13.97 -24.10 -3.61
C VAL A 319 -13.25 -24.12 -2.27
N ALA A 320 -12.21 -23.31 -2.13
CA ALA A 320 -11.53 -23.04 -0.88
C ALA A 320 -11.95 -21.64 -0.39
N ILE A 321 -12.49 -21.55 0.80
CA ILE A 321 -12.83 -20.28 1.46
C ILE A 321 -11.75 -19.97 2.49
N PHE A 322 -11.02 -18.89 2.26
CA PHE A 322 -9.95 -18.43 3.15
C PHE A 322 -10.51 -17.54 4.26
N PRO A 323 -9.86 -17.48 5.42
CA PRO A 323 -10.28 -16.59 6.51
C PRO A 323 -10.43 -15.13 6.07
N ALA A 324 -11.39 -14.44 6.66
CA ALA A 324 -11.62 -13.01 6.39
C ALA A 324 -10.55 -12.08 7.00
N THR A 325 -9.66 -12.60 7.84
CA THR A 325 -8.52 -11.88 8.43
C THR A 325 -7.24 -12.72 8.36
N HIS A 326 -6.09 -12.06 8.30
CA HIS A 326 -4.79 -12.73 8.36
C HIS A 326 -4.42 -13.21 9.78
N PHE A 327 -4.99 -12.59 10.82
CA PHE A 327 -4.70 -12.90 12.21
C PHE A 327 -5.77 -13.86 12.75
N MET A 328 -5.51 -15.15 12.63
CA MET A 328 -6.37 -16.20 13.16
C MET A 328 -5.90 -16.62 14.55
N THR A 329 -6.82 -16.70 15.50
CA THR A 329 -6.53 -17.14 16.87
C THR A 329 -7.73 -17.94 17.36
N SER A 330 -7.52 -19.20 17.78
CA SER A 330 -8.57 -20.01 18.38
C SER A 330 -8.83 -19.56 19.83
N ASP A 331 -10.00 -19.90 20.39
CA ASP A 331 -10.32 -19.60 21.78
C ASP A 331 -9.29 -20.18 22.77
N GLU A 332 -8.78 -21.38 22.49
CA GLU A 332 -7.73 -22.01 23.30
C GLU A 332 -6.42 -21.24 23.24
N GLN A 333 -6.07 -20.71 22.05
CA GLN A 333 -4.88 -19.88 21.86
C GLN A 333 -5.06 -18.52 22.55
N MET A 334 -6.25 -17.91 22.45
CA MET A 334 -6.58 -16.65 23.11
C MET A 334 -6.43 -16.77 24.63
N GLU A 335 -7.04 -17.81 25.26
CA GLU A 335 -6.90 -18.04 26.70
C GLU A 335 -5.46 -18.31 27.14
N ARG A 336 -4.68 -19.02 26.33
CA ARG A 336 -3.25 -19.22 26.57
C ARG A 336 -2.47 -17.91 26.49
N ALA A 337 -2.77 -17.08 25.48
CA ALA A 337 -2.17 -15.76 25.30
C ALA A 337 -2.48 -14.85 26.50
N ILE A 338 -3.73 -14.77 26.93
CA ILE A 338 -4.17 -13.98 28.10
C ILE A 338 -3.41 -14.39 29.36
N LYS A 339 -3.26 -15.69 29.63
CA LYS A 339 -2.47 -16.18 30.79
C LYS A 339 -1.01 -15.72 30.69
N SER A 340 -0.42 -15.80 29.51
CA SER A 340 0.97 -15.39 29.27
C SER A 340 1.15 -13.87 29.35
N ILE A 341 0.20 -13.08 28.87
CA ILE A 341 0.17 -11.60 28.99
C ILE A 341 0.07 -11.21 30.46
N SER A 342 -0.83 -11.85 31.24
CA SER A 342 -0.99 -11.59 32.66
C SER A 342 0.30 -11.86 33.45
N ALA A 343 0.98 -12.96 33.17
CA ALA A 343 2.26 -13.29 33.78
C ALA A 343 3.36 -12.26 33.46
N GLU A 344 3.47 -11.82 32.20
CA GLU A 344 4.43 -10.77 31.81
C GLU A 344 4.10 -9.43 32.49
N LEU A 345 2.79 -9.08 32.61
CA LEU A 345 2.35 -7.89 33.32
C LEU A 345 2.79 -7.90 34.78
N GLU A 346 2.54 -8.99 35.52
CA GLU A 346 2.94 -9.13 36.91
C GLU A 346 4.45 -8.95 37.10
N ASP A 347 5.23 -9.59 36.26
CA ASP A 347 6.70 -9.49 36.32
C ASP A 347 7.19 -8.07 35.97
N ARG A 348 6.58 -7.42 34.98
CA ARG A 348 6.94 -6.06 34.64
C ARG A 348 6.54 -5.05 35.74
N LEU A 349 5.39 -5.24 36.38
CA LEU A 349 4.95 -4.41 37.52
C LEU A 349 5.88 -4.52 38.72
N LYS A 350 6.41 -5.72 39.04
CA LYS A 350 7.44 -5.92 40.07
C LYS A 350 8.68 -5.06 39.79
N VAL A 351 9.15 -5.06 38.53
CA VAL A 351 10.31 -4.29 38.11
C VAL A 351 10.05 -2.78 38.23
N LEU A 352 8.93 -2.27 37.67
CA LEU A 352 8.61 -0.84 37.70
C LEU A 352 8.42 -0.32 39.14
N ARG A 353 7.73 -1.09 39.99
CA ARG A 353 7.54 -0.74 41.40
C ARG A 353 8.89 -0.78 42.15
N GLY A 354 9.76 -1.74 41.86
CA GLY A 354 11.12 -1.80 42.42
C GLY A 354 12.01 -0.63 42.01
N GLU A 355 11.79 -0.09 40.82
CA GLU A 355 12.46 1.11 40.31
C GLU A 355 11.80 2.43 40.77
N ASN A 356 10.76 2.36 41.62
CA ASN A 356 9.92 3.49 42.09
C ASN A 356 9.21 4.27 40.95
N LYS A 357 8.94 3.60 39.83
CA LYS A 357 8.17 4.12 38.69
C LYS A 357 6.68 3.80 38.87
N LEU A 358 6.06 4.45 39.84
CA LEU A 358 4.69 4.13 40.27
C LEU A 358 3.64 4.54 39.23
N LEU A 359 3.86 5.67 38.54
CA LEU A 359 2.95 6.17 37.51
C LEU A 359 2.96 5.23 36.29
N GLU A 360 4.16 4.83 35.85
CA GLU A 360 4.32 3.90 34.73
C GLU A 360 3.73 2.53 35.06
N ALA A 361 3.89 2.07 36.31
CA ALA A 361 3.29 0.82 36.76
C ALA A 361 1.76 0.88 36.73
N GLN A 362 1.15 1.95 37.28
CA GLN A 362 -0.30 2.14 37.26
C GLN A 362 -0.86 2.21 35.84
N ARG A 363 -0.23 2.99 34.98
CA ARG A 363 -0.62 3.15 33.58
C ARG A 363 -0.60 1.81 32.83
N LEU A 364 0.48 1.06 33.00
CA LEU A 364 0.63 -0.25 32.36
C LEU A 364 -0.43 -1.25 32.86
N GLU A 365 -0.64 -1.29 34.18
CA GLU A 365 -1.60 -2.17 34.83
C GLU A 365 -3.03 -1.91 34.34
N GLN A 366 -3.46 -0.65 34.34
CA GLN A 366 -4.79 -0.25 33.87
C GLN A 366 -5.00 -0.59 32.39
N ARG A 367 -4.03 -0.24 31.53
CA ARG A 367 -4.14 -0.48 30.09
C ARG A 367 -4.16 -1.96 29.76
N THR A 368 -3.25 -2.74 30.35
CA THR A 368 -3.15 -4.16 30.00
C THR A 368 -4.34 -4.95 30.52
N ASN A 369 -4.88 -4.63 31.73
CA ASN A 369 -6.08 -5.28 32.23
C ASN A 369 -7.31 -4.95 31.40
N TYR A 370 -7.46 -3.71 30.95
CA TYR A 370 -8.51 -3.33 30.01
C TYR A 370 -8.40 -4.11 28.68
N ASP A 371 -7.19 -4.19 28.11
CA ASP A 371 -6.95 -4.93 26.87
C ASP A 371 -7.28 -6.43 27.03
N ILE A 372 -6.96 -7.04 28.21
CA ILE A 372 -7.31 -8.43 28.53
C ILE A 372 -8.83 -8.62 28.63
N GLU A 373 -9.55 -7.70 29.28
CA GLU A 373 -11.00 -7.76 29.39
C GLU A 373 -11.66 -7.69 28.01
N MET A 374 -11.21 -6.75 27.16
CA MET A 374 -11.69 -6.64 25.79
C MET A 374 -11.42 -7.90 24.95
N MET A 375 -10.25 -8.51 25.09
CA MET A 375 -9.92 -9.77 24.41
C MET A 375 -10.82 -10.93 24.85
N ARG A 376 -11.24 -10.99 26.13
CA ARG A 376 -12.15 -12.03 26.62
C ARG A 376 -13.59 -11.85 26.17
N GLU A 377 -14.08 -10.61 26.21
CA GLU A 377 -15.49 -10.31 25.93
C GLU A 377 -15.77 -10.17 24.43
N MET A 378 -14.83 -9.60 23.67
CA MET A 378 -15.01 -9.23 22.28
C MET A 378 -14.10 -10.02 21.33
N GLY A 379 -13.15 -10.80 21.85
CA GLY A 379 -12.12 -11.46 21.02
C GLY A 379 -11.07 -10.50 20.43
N PHE A 380 -11.17 -9.20 20.70
CA PHE A 380 -10.35 -8.16 20.07
C PHE A 380 -10.08 -6.99 21.02
N THR A 381 -8.96 -6.30 20.86
CA THR A 381 -8.66 -5.00 21.49
C THR A 381 -7.87 -4.11 20.53
N SER A 382 -8.01 -2.79 20.72
CA SER A 382 -7.20 -1.82 19.94
C SER A 382 -5.71 -1.96 20.26
N GLY A 383 -4.89 -2.24 19.24
CA GLY A 383 -3.47 -2.50 19.41
C GLY A 383 -3.14 -3.94 19.77
N ILE A 384 -4.02 -4.90 19.49
CA ILE A 384 -3.83 -6.34 19.72
C ILE A 384 -2.51 -6.86 19.11
N GLU A 385 -2.02 -6.22 18.04
CA GLU A 385 -0.74 -6.54 17.42
C GLU A 385 0.46 -6.43 18.38
N ASN A 386 0.36 -5.62 19.45
CA ASN A 386 1.41 -5.52 20.46
C ASN A 386 1.54 -6.79 21.32
N TYR A 387 0.53 -7.65 21.29
CA TYR A 387 0.49 -8.95 21.98
C TYR A 387 0.75 -10.13 21.02
N SER A 388 1.11 -9.89 19.75
CA SER A 388 1.27 -10.93 18.71
C SER A 388 2.18 -12.08 19.13
N ARG A 389 3.27 -11.80 19.89
CA ARG A 389 4.15 -12.85 20.42
C ARG A 389 3.39 -13.87 21.27
N HIS A 390 2.46 -13.42 22.12
CA HIS A 390 1.67 -14.28 22.99
C HIS A 390 0.62 -15.05 22.20
N MET A 391 0.01 -14.40 21.19
CA MET A 391 -0.97 -15.03 20.30
C MET A 391 -0.34 -16.19 19.51
N ASP A 392 0.81 -15.92 18.88
CA ASP A 392 1.55 -16.91 18.09
C ASP A 392 2.30 -17.94 18.97
N GLY A 393 2.42 -17.73 20.29
CA GLY A 393 3.19 -18.58 21.19
C GLY A 393 4.72 -18.55 20.95
N ARG A 394 5.22 -17.50 20.31
CA ARG A 394 6.67 -17.30 20.02
C ARG A 394 7.47 -17.01 21.30
N LYS A 395 8.74 -17.38 21.29
CA LYS A 395 9.67 -17.02 22.36
C LYS A 395 10.08 -15.55 22.24
N PRO A 396 10.50 -14.91 23.37
CA PRO A 396 11.04 -13.55 23.33
C PRO A 396 12.17 -13.40 22.32
N GLY A 397 12.06 -12.39 21.44
CA GLY A 397 13.06 -12.07 20.42
C GLY A 397 12.93 -12.86 19.11
N GLU A 398 12.06 -13.86 19.02
CA GLU A 398 11.77 -14.56 17.75
C GLU A 398 11.08 -13.60 16.75
N PRO A 399 11.41 -13.68 15.44
CA PRO A 399 10.77 -12.85 14.42
C PRO A 399 9.29 -13.19 14.27
N PRO A 400 8.43 -12.23 13.89
CA PRO A 400 7.06 -12.52 13.51
C PRO A 400 7.00 -13.26 12.17
N TYR A 401 5.90 -13.97 11.93
CA TYR A 401 5.59 -14.45 10.59
C TYR A 401 5.27 -13.28 9.66
N THR A 402 5.74 -13.34 8.44
CA THR A 402 5.64 -12.29 7.44
C THR A 402 5.13 -12.84 6.11
N LEU A 403 4.94 -12.00 5.10
CA LEU A 403 4.59 -12.48 3.76
C LEU A 403 5.58 -13.53 3.23
N LEU A 404 6.87 -13.43 3.60
CA LEU A 404 7.89 -14.36 3.15
C LEU A 404 7.63 -15.79 3.62
N ASP A 405 6.92 -15.96 4.74
CA ASP A 405 6.58 -17.27 5.32
C ASP A 405 5.40 -17.94 4.59
N PHE A 406 4.60 -17.17 3.82
CA PHE A 406 3.55 -17.70 2.95
C PHE A 406 4.10 -18.27 1.64
N PHE A 407 5.31 -17.86 1.24
CA PHE A 407 5.95 -18.42 0.05
C PHE A 407 6.40 -19.87 0.28
N PRO A 408 6.42 -20.70 -0.78
CA PRO A 408 7.08 -22.02 -0.69
C PRO A 408 8.57 -21.83 -0.46
N LYS A 409 9.23 -22.86 0.10
CA LYS A 409 10.68 -22.83 0.40
C LYS A 409 11.56 -22.51 -0.81
N ASP A 410 11.07 -22.74 -2.03
CA ASP A 410 11.81 -22.54 -3.28
C ASP A 410 11.17 -21.43 -4.11
N PHE A 411 11.48 -20.19 -3.78
CA PHE A 411 11.02 -18.99 -4.48
C PHE A 411 12.20 -18.06 -4.81
N THR A 412 11.94 -17.07 -5.64
CA THR A 412 12.92 -16.06 -6.05
C THR A 412 12.55 -14.70 -5.49
N ILE A 413 13.52 -13.93 -5.02
CA ILE A 413 13.34 -12.53 -4.64
C ILE A 413 14.02 -11.66 -5.70
N MET A 414 13.30 -10.68 -6.22
CA MET A 414 13.85 -9.63 -7.07
C MET A 414 13.66 -8.28 -6.38
N VAL A 415 14.74 -7.53 -6.21
CA VAL A 415 14.70 -6.25 -5.50
C VAL A 415 14.91 -5.13 -6.51
N ASP A 416 13.82 -4.45 -6.85
CA ASP A 416 13.90 -3.31 -7.76
C ASP A 416 14.39 -2.07 -7.03
N GLU A 417 15.15 -1.24 -7.76
CA GLU A 417 15.90 -0.09 -7.23
C GLU A 417 16.59 -0.46 -5.90
N SER A 418 17.35 -1.57 -5.93
CA SER A 418 17.92 -2.22 -4.75
C SER A 418 18.75 -1.30 -3.87
N HIS A 419 19.42 -0.31 -4.47
CA HIS A 419 20.22 0.70 -3.78
C HIS A 419 19.40 1.60 -2.82
N VAL A 420 18.07 1.64 -2.95
CA VAL A 420 17.13 2.30 -2.04
C VAL A 420 16.37 1.28 -1.20
N THR A 421 15.89 0.22 -1.83
CA THR A 421 15.06 -0.81 -1.20
C THR A 421 15.81 -1.56 -0.09
N MET A 422 17.06 -1.97 -0.31
CA MET A 422 17.83 -2.70 0.71
C MET A 422 18.21 -1.88 1.93
N PRO A 423 18.65 -0.60 1.83
CA PRO A 423 18.79 0.29 2.99
C PRO A 423 17.50 0.47 3.77
N GLN A 424 16.34 0.53 3.10
CA GLN A 424 15.05 0.63 3.75
C GLN A 424 14.73 -0.66 4.54
N VAL A 425 14.87 -1.84 3.94
CA VAL A 425 14.71 -3.13 4.64
C VAL A 425 15.59 -3.19 5.89
N LYS A 426 16.85 -2.75 5.78
CA LYS A 426 17.80 -2.74 6.89
C LYS A 426 17.43 -1.73 7.99
N GLY A 427 16.88 -0.57 7.62
CA GLY A 427 16.60 0.54 8.54
C GLY A 427 15.31 0.39 9.36
N MET A 428 14.30 -0.33 8.83
CA MET A 428 12.95 -0.42 9.43
C MET A 428 12.96 -0.92 10.87
N TYR A 429 13.74 -1.96 11.17
CA TYR A 429 13.82 -2.54 12.52
C TYR A 429 14.26 -1.53 13.58
N ASN A 430 15.29 -0.74 13.31
CA ASN A 430 15.85 0.18 14.30
C ASN A 430 14.89 1.33 14.64
N GLY A 431 14.18 1.86 13.63
CA GLY A 431 13.18 2.92 13.82
C GLY A 431 12.00 2.45 14.67
N ASP A 432 11.43 1.27 14.35
CA ASP A 432 10.32 0.69 15.11
C ASP A 432 10.73 0.36 16.55
N ARG A 433 11.89 -0.24 16.76
CA ARG A 433 12.42 -0.57 18.08
C ARG A 433 12.59 0.67 18.95
N ALA A 434 13.18 1.74 18.43
CA ALA A 434 13.42 2.97 19.22
C ALA A 434 12.10 3.56 19.72
N ARG A 435 11.07 3.64 18.86
CA ARG A 435 9.74 4.12 19.18
C ARG A 435 9.07 3.27 20.28
N LYS A 436 9.04 1.94 20.11
CA LYS A 436 8.42 1.01 21.06
C LYS A 436 9.16 0.96 22.39
N GLN A 437 10.48 1.10 22.39
CA GLN A 437 11.26 1.17 23.64
C GLN A 437 10.83 2.35 24.49
N MET A 438 10.49 3.51 23.90
CA MET A 438 9.96 4.64 24.63
C MET A 438 8.60 4.32 25.25
N LEU A 439 7.69 3.70 24.51
CA LEU A 439 6.38 3.28 25.04
C LEU A 439 6.51 2.31 26.22
N ILE A 440 7.44 1.38 26.17
CA ILE A 440 7.71 0.41 27.24
C ILE A 440 8.34 1.07 28.47
N ASN A 441 9.30 1.97 28.25
CA ASN A 441 10.00 2.65 29.35
C ASN A 441 9.06 3.53 30.19
N TYR A 442 8.02 4.09 29.56
CA TYR A 442 7.02 4.98 30.19
C TYR A 442 5.68 4.30 30.50
N GLY A 443 5.63 2.94 30.48
CA GLY A 443 4.49 2.16 30.94
C GLY A 443 3.26 2.17 30.02
N PHE A 444 3.42 2.45 28.73
CA PHE A 444 2.31 2.38 27.76
C PHE A 444 2.15 0.99 27.14
N ARG A 445 3.23 0.20 27.06
CA ARG A 445 3.20 -1.15 26.48
C ARG A 445 4.09 -2.12 27.26
N LEU A 446 3.74 -3.41 27.17
CA LEU A 446 4.57 -4.49 27.71
C LEU A 446 5.85 -4.69 26.88
N PRO A 447 6.92 -5.26 27.46
CA PRO A 447 8.16 -5.58 26.73
C PRO A 447 7.93 -6.42 25.47
N SER A 448 6.94 -7.31 25.46
CA SER A 448 6.54 -8.14 24.31
C SER A 448 6.17 -7.35 23.06
N ALA A 449 5.77 -6.09 23.19
CA ALA A 449 5.49 -5.22 22.06
C ALA A 449 6.70 -5.04 21.11
N LEU A 450 7.94 -5.25 21.61
CA LEU A 450 9.17 -5.26 20.79
C LEU A 450 9.22 -6.41 19.80
N ASP A 451 8.47 -7.49 20.01
CA ASP A 451 8.47 -8.68 19.17
C ASP A 451 7.44 -8.61 18.02
N ASN A 452 6.54 -7.63 18.05
CA ASN A 452 5.77 -7.20 16.88
C ASN A 452 6.60 -6.18 16.07
N ARG A 453 7.42 -6.62 15.18
CA ARG A 453 8.45 -5.82 14.51
C ARG A 453 8.71 -6.28 13.09
N PRO A 454 9.27 -5.43 12.22
CA PRO A 454 9.79 -5.91 10.95
C PRO A 454 10.97 -6.85 11.16
N LEU A 455 11.24 -7.69 10.16
CA LEU A 455 12.42 -8.55 10.15
C LEU A 455 13.71 -7.74 10.23
N LYS A 456 14.69 -8.25 10.95
CA LYS A 456 16.08 -7.79 10.83
C LYS A 456 16.66 -8.25 9.49
N ILE A 457 17.73 -7.61 9.05
CA ILE A 457 18.37 -7.97 7.78
C ILE A 457 18.88 -9.42 7.75
N ASP A 458 19.41 -9.91 8.85
CA ASP A 458 19.88 -11.30 8.99
C ASP A 458 18.72 -12.31 9.00
N GLU A 459 17.56 -11.92 9.50
CA GLU A 459 16.33 -12.72 9.46
C GLU A 459 15.76 -12.74 8.03
N PHE A 460 15.70 -11.61 7.37
CA PHE A 460 15.33 -11.54 5.95
C PHE A 460 16.24 -12.43 5.08
N GLU A 461 17.55 -12.40 5.30
CA GLU A 461 18.52 -13.19 4.56
C GLU A 461 18.37 -14.71 4.72
N LYS A 462 17.73 -15.18 5.81
CA LYS A 462 17.43 -16.60 6.01
C LYS A 462 16.35 -17.11 5.06
N HIS A 463 15.42 -16.24 4.64
CA HIS A 463 14.40 -16.57 3.63
C HIS A 463 14.97 -16.57 2.21
N VAL A 464 16.11 -15.92 1.98
CA VAL A 464 16.71 -15.77 0.65
C VAL A 464 17.36 -17.07 0.18
N LYS A 465 16.75 -17.72 -0.80
CA LYS A 465 17.37 -18.82 -1.57
C LYS A 465 18.00 -18.30 -2.85
N ARG A 466 17.32 -17.41 -3.56
CA ARG A 466 17.79 -16.70 -4.76
C ARG A 466 17.36 -15.22 -4.65
N ILE A 467 18.30 -14.33 -4.91
CA ILE A 467 18.01 -12.88 -4.93
C ILE A 467 18.67 -12.23 -6.13
N LEU A 468 17.87 -11.47 -6.88
CA LEU A 468 18.32 -10.60 -7.96
C LEU A 468 18.19 -9.15 -7.49
N TYR A 469 19.31 -8.46 -7.38
CA TYR A 469 19.34 -7.02 -7.17
C TYR A 469 19.28 -6.31 -8.53
N VAL A 470 18.29 -5.45 -8.69
CA VAL A 470 18.06 -4.70 -9.94
C VAL A 470 18.27 -3.22 -9.66
N SER A 471 19.24 -2.60 -10.34
CA SER A 471 19.52 -1.18 -10.15
C SER A 471 20.36 -0.61 -11.31
N ALA A 472 20.20 0.69 -11.56
CA ALA A 472 21.13 1.44 -12.42
C ALA A 472 22.41 1.85 -11.67
N THR A 473 22.37 1.86 -10.33
CA THR A 473 23.44 2.31 -9.42
C THR A 473 23.48 1.46 -8.16
N PRO A 474 23.90 0.18 -8.23
CA PRO A 474 23.93 -0.72 -7.07
C PRO A 474 24.65 -0.12 -5.85
N GLY A 475 24.18 -0.46 -4.66
CA GLY A 475 24.73 0.03 -3.40
C GLY A 475 25.93 -0.78 -2.89
N PRO A 476 26.64 -0.28 -1.85
CA PRO A 476 27.74 -1.02 -1.23
C PRO A 476 27.30 -2.36 -0.66
N TYR A 477 26.04 -2.47 -0.21
CA TYR A 477 25.49 -3.70 0.34
C TYR A 477 25.47 -4.80 -0.72
N GLU A 478 24.89 -4.53 -1.90
CA GLU A 478 24.77 -5.49 -3.00
C GLU A 478 26.15 -5.83 -3.56
N LEU A 479 26.99 -4.80 -3.79
CA LEU A 479 28.33 -4.97 -4.35
C LEU A 479 29.26 -5.76 -3.40
N SER A 480 29.03 -5.73 -2.09
CA SER A 480 29.79 -6.53 -1.13
C SER A 480 29.40 -8.02 -1.09
N ARG A 481 28.22 -8.35 -1.65
CA ARG A 481 27.65 -9.71 -1.61
C ARG A 481 27.69 -10.45 -2.92
N VAL A 482 27.90 -9.74 -4.02
CA VAL A 482 27.85 -10.29 -5.37
C VAL A 482 29.22 -10.12 -6.02
N PRO A 483 29.90 -11.22 -6.39
CA PRO A 483 31.13 -11.17 -7.17
C PRO A 483 30.94 -10.45 -8.50
N LYS A 484 32.01 -9.84 -9.03
CA LYS A 484 31.93 -9.07 -10.29
C LYS A 484 31.45 -9.91 -11.47
N GLU A 485 31.81 -11.18 -11.51
CA GLU A 485 31.39 -12.13 -12.55
C GLU A 485 29.87 -12.40 -12.52
N ASP A 486 29.19 -12.15 -11.41
CA ASP A 486 27.75 -12.36 -11.24
C ASP A 486 26.92 -11.08 -11.45
N ILE A 487 27.58 -10.02 -11.93
CA ILE A 487 26.95 -8.78 -12.37
C ILE A 487 26.68 -8.85 -13.87
N ALA A 488 25.42 -8.74 -14.27
CA ALA A 488 25.03 -8.59 -15.67
C ALA A 488 24.79 -7.11 -15.97
N GLU A 489 25.53 -6.54 -16.91
CA GLU A 489 25.30 -5.17 -17.38
C GLU A 489 24.24 -5.16 -18.49
N GLN A 490 23.37 -4.14 -18.45
CA GLN A 490 22.34 -3.88 -19.44
C GLN A 490 22.31 -2.38 -19.74
N ILE A 491 23.10 -1.96 -20.70
CA ILE A 491 23.36 -0.55 -21.05
C ILE A 491 22.61 -0.14 -22.31
N ILE A 492 22.48 -1.04 -23.28
CA ILE A 492 21.85 -0.77 -24.57
C ILE A 492 20.34 -0.68 -24.41
N ARG A 493 19.73 0.38 -24.93
CA ARG A 493 18.27 0.52 -25.04
C ARG A 493 17.78 -0.07 -26.36
N PRO A 494 16.75 -0.90 -26.35
CA PRO A 494 16.16 -1.43 -27.60
C PRO A 494 15.71 -0.37 -28.60
N THR A 495 15.42 0.84 -28.11
CA THR A 495 15.01 2.01 -28.92
C THR A 495 16.16 2.76 -29.55
N GLY A 496 17.41 2.38 -29.28
CA GLY A 496 18.60 3.10 -29.70
C GLY A 496 18.86 4.43 -28.97
N LEU A 497 18.05 4.80 -28.01
CA LEU A 497 18.22 6.04 -27.26
C LEU A 497 19.53 6.04 -26.47
N LEU A 498 20.22 7.17 -26.53
CA LEU A 498 21.51 7.39 -25.90
C LEU A 498 21.36 7.99 -24.51
N ASP A 499 22.36 7.81 -23.64
CA ASP A 499 22.45 8.62 -22.43
C ASP A 499 22.64 10.11 -22.79
N PRO A 500 22.12 11.06 -22.02
CA PRO A 500 22.05 12.46 -22.39
C PRO A 500 23.46 13.09 -22.47
N LYS A 501 23.60 14.14 -23.29
CA LYS A 501 24.79 14.98 -23.25
C LYS A 501 24.82 15.82 -22.00
N ILE A 502 25.97 15.87 -21.32
CA ILE A 502 26.14 16.65 -20.08
C ILE A 502 27.03 17.84 -20.38
N GLU A 503 26.54 19.03 -20.00
CA GLU A 503 27.29 20.30 -19.99
C GLU A 503 27.44 20.81 -18.56
N VAL A 504 28.62 21.31 -18.20
CA VAL A 504 28.86 22.02 -16.96
C VAL A 504 28.99 23.50 -17.29
N ARG A 505 28.18 24.33 -16.64
CA ARG A 505 28.12 25.77 -16.84
C ARG A 505 28.36 26.51 -15.52
N PRO A 506 28.85 27.76 -15.49
CA PRO A 506 29.10 28.51 -14.28
C PRO A 506 27.80 28.84 -13.53
N VAL A 507 27.90 29.00 -12.21
CA VAL A 507 26.76 29.41 -11.37
C VAL A 507 26.38 30.87 -11.61
N MET A 508 27.34 31.71 -11.93
CA MET A 508 27.07 33.12 -12.25
C MET A 508 26.25 33.25 -13.53
N GLY A 509 25.09 33.89 -13.46
CA GLY A 509 24.16 34.03 -14.59
C GLY A 509 23.34 32.76 -14.89
N GLN A 510 23.36 31.76 -13.99
CA GLN A 510 22.69 30.48 -14.21
C GLN A 510 21.19 30.60 -14.50
N ILE A 511 20.50 31.59 -13.91
CA ILE A 511 19.04 31.73 -14.07
C ILE A 511 18.71 32.28 -15.47
N ASP A 512 19.43 33.29 -15.93
CA ASP A 512 19.21 33.87 -17.27
C ASP A 512 19.53 32.84 -18.38
N ASP A 513 20.64 32.09 -18.21
CA ASP A 513 21.01 30.99 -19.12
C ASP A 513 19.95 29.88 -19.11
N LEU A 514 19.44 29.50 -17.91
CA LEU A 514 18.39 28.51 -17.76
C LEU A 514 17.09 28.93 -18.45
N VAL A 515 16.65 30.19 -18.30
CA VAL A 515 15.46 30.73 -18.98
C VAL A 515 15.61 30.64 -20.49
N GLY A 516 16.81 30.97 -21.02
CA GLY A 516 17.11 30.82 -22.44
C GLY A 516 16.98 29.35 -22.93
N GLU A 517 17.45 28.40 -22.15
CA GLU A 517 17.32 26.98 -22.47
C GLU A 517 15.88 26.47 -22.31
N ILE A 518 15.11 26.95 -21.31
CA ILE A 518 13.69 26.63 -21.12
C ILE A 518 12.90 27.06 -22.35
N ASN A 519 13.04 28.30 -22.82
CA ASN A 519 12.31 28.82 -23.97
C ASN A 519 12.54 27.98 -25.22
N LYS A 520 13.79 27.55 -25.48
CA LYS A 520 14.11 26.65 -26.60
C LYS A 520 13.34 25.31 -26.52
N ARG A 521 13.07 24.81 -25.30
CA ARG A 521 12.32 23.55 -25.11
C ARG A 521 10.81 23.77 -25.23
N ILE A 522 10.32 24.91 -24.77
CA ILE A 522 8.92 25.31 -24.94
C ILE A 522 8.58 25.41 -26.43
N ASP A 523 9.44 26.09 -27.21
CA ASP A 523 9.28 26.23 -28.67
C ASP A 523 9.28 24.86 -29.40
N ALA A 524 10.02 23.87 -28.85
CA ALA A 524 10.04 22.51 -29.35
C ALA A 524 8.92 21.61 -28.78
N HIS A 525 8.02 22.15 -27.97
CA HIS A 525 6.96 21.41 -27.24
C HIS A 525 7.49 20.30 -26.33
N GLU A 526 8.70 20.45 -25.81
CA GLU A 526 9.36 19.55 -24.88
C GLU A 526 9.23 20.05 -23.45
N ARG A 527 9.56 19.19 -22.46
CA ARG A 527 9.41 19.51 -21.04
C ARG A 527 10.77 19.60 -20.35
N VAL A 528 10.81 20.34 -19.26
CA VAL A 528 12.03 20.63 -18.49
C VAL A 528 11.89 20.20 -17.05
N PHE A 529 12.90 19.51 -16.51
CA PHE A 529 13.06 19.27 -15.08
C PHE A 529 14.18 20.15 -14.51
N ILE A 530 13.91 20.77 -13.33
CA ILE A 530 14.92 21.55 -12.61
C ILE A 530 15.06 20.97 -11.21
N THR A 531 16.30 20.71 -10.77
CA THR A 531 16.57 20.25 -9.40
C THR A 531 17.23 21.32 -8.58
N THR A 532 16.66 21.59 -7.41
CA THR A 532 17.17 22.54 -6.40
C THR A 532 17.62 21.82 -5.13
N LEU A 533 18.25 22.53 -4.21
CA LEU A 533 18.71 21.98 -2.92
C LEU A 533 17.71 22.15 -1.78
N THR A 534 16.88 23.20 -1.83
CA THR A 534 15.94 23.54 -0.75
C THR A 534 14.55 23.84 -1.26
N LYS A 535 13.53 23.69 -0.39
CA LYS A 535 12.13 24.06 -0.69
C LYS A 535 12.01 25.53 -1.08
N LYS A 536 12.60 26.40 -0.29
CA LYS A 536 12.58 27.85 -0.53
C LYS A 536 13.14 28.20 -1.91
N MET A 537 14.27 27.60 -2.29
CA MET A 537 14.84 27.83 -3.63
C MET A 537 13.92 27.35 -4.75
N ALA A 538 13.19 26.25 -4.53
CA ALA A 538 12.22 25.76 -5.51
C ALA A 538 11.01 26.70 -5.62
N GLU A 539 10.52 27.23 -4.51
CA GLU A 539 9.42 28.19 -4.45
C GLU A 539 9.81 29.52 -5.09
N ASP A 540 10.92 30.12 -4.65
CA ASP A 540 11.43 31.40 -5.18
C ASP A 540 11.66 31.33 -6.70
N LEU A 541 12.23 30.21 -7.20
CA LEU A 541 12.45 30.00 -8.64
C LEU A 541 11.12 29.79 -9.38
N THR A 542 10.17 29.11 -8.78
CA THR A 542 8.83 28.91 -9.38
C THR A 542 8.13 30.23 -9.57
N ASP A 543 8.15 31.09 -8.58
CA ASP A 543 7.48 32.39 -8.66
C ASP A 543 8.19 33.30 -9.67
N TYR A 544 9.52 33.34 -9.68
CA TYR A 544 10.29 34.07 -10.69
C TYR A 544 9.96 33.61 -12.12
N LEU A 545 9.88 32.31 -12.38
CA LEU A 545 9.58 31.80 -13.71
C LEU A 545 8.11 32.08 -14.11
N LYS A 546 7.17 32.09 -13.17
CA LYS A 546 5.76 32.50 -13.40
C LYS A 546 5.68 33.97 -13.80
N ASP A 547 6.42 34.85 -13.10
CA ASP A 547 6.47 36.28 -13.42
C ASP A 547 7.01 36.55 -14.82
N MET A 548 7.87 35.65 -15.32
CA MET A 548 8.35 35.66 -16.70
C MET A 548 7.37 35.04 -17.72
N GLY A 549 6.17 34.62 -17.29
CA GLY A 549 5.14 34.03 -18.16
C GLY A 549 5.36 32.53 -18.48
N ILE A 550 6.30 31.85 -17.82
CA ILE A 550 6.56 30.43 -18.04
C ILE A 550 5.59 29.60 -17.20
N LYS A 551 4.93 28.60 -17.80
CA LYS A 551 4.06 27.67 -17.11
C LYS A 551 4.88 26.67 -16.31
N VAL A 552 4.96 26.87 -15.00
CA VAL A 552 5.82 26.10 -14.09
C VAL A 552 5.04 25.62 -12.86
N ARG A 553 5.39 24.43 -12.38
CA ARG A 553 4.99 23.91 -11.06
C ARG A 553 6.21 23.40 -10.29
N TYR A 554 6.10 23.33 -8.96
CA TYR A 554 7.12 22.70 -8.12
C TYR A 554 6.57 21.47 -7.40
N LEU A 555 7.48 20.58 -7.02
CA LEU A 555 7.19 19.31 -6.35
C LEU A 555 8.07 19.17 -5.10
N HIS A 556 7.46 19.02 -3.91
CA HIS A 556 8.17 18.81 -2.64
C HIS A 556 7.58 17.67 -1.81
N SER A 557 8.19 17.39 -0.64
CA SER A 557 7.83 16.24 0.20
C SER A 557 6.42 16.27 0.79
N ASP A 558 5.84 17.47 0.93
CA ASP A 558 4.57 17.67 1.64
C ASP A 558 3.36 17.52 0.70
N ILE A 559 3.62 17.42 -0.62
CA ILE A 559 2.58 17.15 -1.62
C ILE A 559 2.12 15.69 -1.50
N LYS A 560 0.81 15.49 -1.34
CA LYS A 560 0.17 14.18 -1.23
C LYS A 560 0.43 13.33 -2.48
N THR A 561 0.43 12.02 -2.33
CA THR A 561 0.75 11.07 -3.43
C THR A 561 -0.17 11.23 -4.63
N LEU A 562 -1.46 11.47 -4.43
CA LEU A 562 -2.44 11.70 -5.50
C LEU A 562 -2.13 12.96 -6.29
N GLU A 563 -1.95 14.08 -5.59
CA GLU A 563 -1.61 15.36 -6.20
C GLU A 563 -0.29 15.25 -7.00
N ARG A 564 0.70 14.52 -6.47
CA ARG A 564 1.95 14.24 -7.18
C ARG A 564 1.70 13.51 -8.51
N THR A 565 0.82 12.50 -8.51
CA THR A 565 0.47 11.76 -9.73
C THR A 565 -0.23 12.67 -10.73
N GLN A 566 -1.12 13.54 -10.26
CA GLN A 566 -1.80 14.52 -11.10
C GLN A 566 -0.85 15.55 -11.69
N ILE A 567 0.10 16.08 -10.91
CA ILE A 567 1.13 17.02 -11.39
C ILE A 567 1.95 16.38 -12.53
N ILE A 568 2.38 15.12 -12.37
CA ILE A 568 3.14 14.42 -13.40
C ILE A 568 2.29 14.21 -14.67
N ARG A 569 1.02 13.84 -14.51
CA ARG A 569 0.08 13.71 -15.63
C ARG A 569 -0.14 15.02 -16.35
N ASP A 570 -0.34 16.11 -15.62
CA ASP A 570 -0.55 17.44 -16.18
C ASP A 570 0.67 17.96 -16.95
N LEU A 571 1.89 17.66 -16.48
CA LEU A 571 3.12 17.91 -17.21
C LEU A 571 3.16 17.16 -18.54
N ARG A 572 2.82 15.86 -18.54
CA ARG A 572 2.76 15.05 -19.75
C ARG A 572 1.71 15.54 -20.75
N LEU A 573 0.55 16.01 -20.23
CA LEU A 573 -0.51 16.61 -21.04
C LEU A 573 -0.16 18.03 -21.56
N GLY A 574 0.96 18.61 -21.12
CA GLY A 574 1.37 19.95 -21.55
C GLY A 574 0.60 21.09 -20.93
N LYS A 575 -0.07 20.88 -19.79
CA LYS A 575 -0.72 21.98 -19.06
C LYS A 575 0.30 22.97 -18.49
N PHE A 576 1.53 22.52 -18.26
CA PHE A 576 2.68 23.34 -17.92
C PHE A 576 3.97 22.70 -18.49
N ASP A 577 5.06 23.46 -18.57
CA ASP A 577 6.26 23.10 -19.34
C ASP A 577 7.46 22.75 -18.45
N VAL A 578 7.50 23.30 -17.25
CA VAL A 578 8.63 23.18 -16.31
C VAL A 578 8.16 22.61 -14.98
N LEU A 579 8.87 21.57 -14.52
CA LEU A 579 8.69 21.01 -13.17
C LEU A 579 9.97 21.20 -12.36
N ILE A 580 9.83 21.88 -11.22
CA ILE A 580 10.93 22.10 -10.27
C ILE A 580 10.78 21.13 -9.10
N GLY A 581 11.87 20.51 -8.67
CA GLY A 581 11.85 19.60 -7.53
C GLY A 581 13.17 19.47 -6.83
N ILE A 582 13.16 19.04 -5.54
CA ILE A 582 14.37 18.83 -4.77
C ILE A 582 14.90 17.42 -4.99
N ASN A 583 14.19 16.45 -4.47
CA ASN A 583 14.59 15.04 -4.41
C ASN A 583 13.66 14.10 -5.18
N LEU A 584 12.46 14.58 -5.46
CA LEU A 584 11.34 13.76 -5.92
C LEU A 584 11.40 13.43 -7.42
N LEU A 585 12.40 13.95 -8.13
CA LEU A 585 12.64 13.67 -9.55
C LEU A 585 13.50 12.41 -9.79
N ARG A 586 13.92 11.69 -8.73
CA ARG A 586 14.87 10.57 -8.87
C ARG A 586 14.21 9.25 -9.20
N GLU A 587 13.12 8.88 -8.54
CA GLU A 587 12.54 7.53 -8.60
C GLU A 587 11.06 7.57 -8.96
N GLY A 588 10.60 6.59 -9.74
CA GLY A 588 9.19 6.40 -10.07
C GLY A 588 8.58 7.41 -11.07
N ILE A 589 9.37 8.32 -11.67
CA ILE A 589 8.89 9.27 -12.68
C ILE A 589 9.29 8.80 -14.06
N ASP A 590 8.31 8.62 -14.93
CA ASP A 590 8.47 8.23 -16.34
C ASP A 590 7.79 9.27 -17.23
N VAL A 591 8.57 10.26 -17.68
CA VAL A 591 8.12 11.35 -18.55
C VAL A 591 9.01 11.43 -19.77
N PRO A 592 8.67 10.73 -20.87
CA PRO A 592 9.48 10.73 -22.12
C PRO A 592 9.59 12.10 -22.77
N GLU A 593 8.65 13.00 -22.48
CA GLU A 593 8.58 14.34 -23.03
C GLU A 593 9.67 15.29 -22.48
N VAL A 594 10.38 14.89 -21.41
CA VAL A 594 11.46 15.67 -20.80
C VAL A 594 12.75 15.52 -21.62
N SER A 595 13.20 16.62 -22.21
CA SER A 595 14.44 16.70 -22.98
C SER A 595 15.56 17.45 -22.26
N LEU A 596 15.23 18.30 -21.27
CA LEU A 596 16.22 19.07 -20.51
C LEU A 596 16.11 18.78 -19.02
N ILE A 597 17.25 18.52 -18.41
CA ILE A 597 17.38 18.51 -16.93
C ILE A 597 18.43 19.55 -16.53
N ALA A 598 18.02 20.49 -15.69
CA ALA A 598 18.91 21.46 -15.08
C ALA A 598 19.17 21.12 -13.61
N ILE A 599 20.43 21.02 -13.23
CA ILE A 599 20.87 20.74 -11.87
C ILE A 599 21.56 22.00 -11.34
N LEU A 600 20.84 22.73 -10.49
CA LEU A 600 21.38 23.94 -9.86
C LEU A 600 22.30 23.57 -8.70
N ASP A 601 23.33 24.39 -8.47
CA ASP A 601 24.32 24.15 -7.41
C ASP A 601 24.83 22.69 -7.40
N ALA A 602 25.26 22.21 -8.54
CA ALA A 602 25.69 20.82 -8.70
C ALA A 602 27.00 20.50 -7.95
N ASP A 603 27.78 21.52 -7.62
CA ASP A 603 29.04 21.43 -6.85
C ASP A 603 28.88 21.46 -5.33
N LYS A 604 27.64 21.62 -4.83
CA LYS A 604 27.36 21.54 -3.39
C LYS A 604 27.25 20.07 -2.97
N GLU A 605 28.38 19.48 -2.59
CA GLU A 605 28.41 18.08 -2.19
C GLU A 605 27.44 17.78 -1.03
N GLY A 606 26.82 16.60 -1.10
CA GLY A 606 25.85 16.10 -0.15
C GLY A 606 25.00 14.98 -0.74
N PHE A 607 24.05 14.47 0.04
CA PHE A 607 23.20 13.36 -0.37
C PHE A 607 22.46 13.60 -1.70
N LEU A 608 22.05 14.86 -1.98
CA LEU A 608 21.32 15.22 -3.19
C LEU A 608 22.24 15.35 -4.43
N ARG A 609 23.54 15.51 -4.25
CA ARG A 609 24.55 15.69 -5.29
C ARG A 609 25.59 14.56 -5.29
N ALA A 610 25.35 13.49 -4.53
CA ALA A 610 26.17 12.28 -4.59
C ALA A 610 26.11 11.64 -5.99
N GLU A 611 27.17 10.96 -6.40
CA GLU A 611 27.31 10.27 -7.70
C GLU A 611 26.03 9.55 -8.12
N ARG A 612 25.45 8.70 -7.25
CA ARG A 612 24.23 7.94 -7.54
C ARG A 612 23.03 8.83 -7.79
N SER A 613 22.86 9.87 -6.98
CA SER A 613 21.77 10.83 -7.14
C SER A 613 21.87 11.57 -8.47
N LEU A 614 23.09 11.93 -8.88
CA LEU A 614 23.34 12.57 -10.17
C LEU A 614 23.06 11.61 -11.33
N ILE A 615 23.56 10.38 -11.31
CA ILE A 615 23.34 9.38 -12.37
C ILE A 615 21.83 9.13 -12.54
N GLN A 616 21.08 9.02 -11.47
CA GLN A 616 19.62 8.81 -11.53
C GLN A 616 18.88 10.00 -12.11
N THR A 617 19.23 11.21 -11.69
CA THR A 617 18.66 12.45 -12.23
C THR A 617 18.98 12.57 -13.72
N ILE A 618 20.22 12.40 -14.11
CA ILE A 618 20.69 12.38 -15.51
C ILE A 618 19.88 11.39 -16.34
N GLY A 619 19.65 10.18 -15.82
CA GLY A 619 18.91 9.13 -16.49
C GLY A 619 17.45 9.45 -16.81
N ARG A 620 16.85 10.52 -16.26
CA ARG A 620 15.48 10.95 -16.63
C ARG A 620 15.43 11.55 -18.03
N ALA A 621 16.48 12.21 -18.50
CA ALA A 621 16.55 12.76 -19.87
C ALA A 621 16.90 11.70 -20.95
N SER A 622 17.20 10.46 -20.56
CA SER A 622 17.61 9.41 -21.51
C SER A 622 16.45 8.76 -22.29
N ARG A 623 15.22 9.22 -22.08
CA ARG A 623 14.02 8.73 -22.79
C ARG A 623 13.63 9.60 -23.98
N ASN A 624 14.31 10.72 -24.15
CA ASN A 624 14.13 11.66 -25.25
C ASN A 624 15.39 11.66 -26.11
N GLU A 625 15.24 11.68 -27.43
CA GLU A 625 16.36 11.73 -28.36
C GLU A 625 17.18 13.04 -28.29
N HIS A 626 16.54 14.13 -27.86
CA HIS A 626 17.14 15.42 -27.59
C HIS A 626 17.65 15.59 -26.16
N GLY A 627 17.76 14.47 -25.40
CA GLY A 627 18.11 14.46 -23.99
C GLY A 627 19.41 15.21 -23.68
N LYS A 628 19.32 16.24 -22.84
CA LYS A 628 20.44 17.09 -22.39
C LYS A 628 20.36 17.33 -20.89
N VAL A 629 21.54 17.39 -20.25
CA VAL A 629 21.66 17.76 -18.83
C VAL A 629 22.62 18.94 -18.72
N ILE A 630 22.22 19.96 -17.98
CA ILE A 630 23.08 21.10 -17.62
C ILE A 630 23.29 21.05 -16.11
N MET A 631 24.55 21.01 -15.72
CA MET A 631 25.00 21.12 -14.33
C MET A 631 25.56 22.52 -14.11
N TYR A 632 24.91 23.33 -13.30
CA TYR A 632 25.45 24.63 -12.92
C TYR A 632 26.39 24.46 -11.72
N ALA A 633 27.67 24.71 -11.93
CA ALA A 633 28.74 24.48 -10.98
C ALA A 633 29.96 25.35 -11.30
N ASP A 634 30.61 25.91 -10.28
CA ASP A 634 31.87 26.63 -10.44
C ASP A 634 33.10 25.70 -10.39
N LYS A 635 32.91 24.50 -9.82
CA LYS A 635 33.94 23.42 -9.79
C LYS A 635 33.30 22.05 -10.01
N VAL A 636 34.04 21.20 -10.70
CA VAL A 636 33.65 19.80 -10.85
C VAL A 636 34.11 19.02 -9.63
N THR A 637 33.17 18.50 -8.87
CA THR A 637 33.44 17.66 -7.68
C THR A 637 33.71 16.21 -8.09
N ASP A 638 34.21 15.38 -7.16
CA ASP A 638 34.46 13.96 -7.44
C ASP A 638 33.18 13.22 -7.77
N SER A 639 32.07 13.52 -7.08
CA SER A 639 30.74 12.96 -7.39
C SER A 639 30.24 13.35 -8.79
N MET A 640 30.43 14.59 -9.20
CA MET A 640 30.08 15.05 -10.54
C MET A 640 30.95 14.34 -11.59
N LYS A 641 32.27 14.28 -11.36
CA LYS A 641 33.21 13.63 -12.27
C LYS A 641 32.85 12.17 -12.50
N ALA A 642 32.60 11.41 -11.43
CA ALA A 642 32.20 10.02 -11.50
C ALA A 642 30.90 9.85 -12.30
N ALA A 643 29.88 10.69 -12.06
CA ALA A 643 28.61 10.64 -12.78
C ALA A 643 28.76 11.00 -14.27
N ILE A 644 29.57 12.01 -14.58
CA ILE A 644 29.84 12.42 -15.96
C ILE A 644 30.63 11.34 -16.74
N ASP A 645 31.67 10.77 -16.12
CA ASP A 645 32.50 9.76 -16.74
C ASP A 645 31.70 8.48 -17.00
N GLU A 646 30.86 8.03 -16.04
CA GLU A 646 29.99 6.86 -16.23
C GLU A 646 28.93 7.11 -17.34
N THR A 647 28.33 8.28 -17.37
CA THR A 647 27.34 8.63 -18.40
C THR A 647 28.00 8.66 -19.80
N ARG A 648 29.20 9.21 -19.89
CA ARG A 648 29.99 9.21 -21.15
C ARG A 648 30.39 7.79 -21.59
N ARG A 649 30.81 6.95 -20.63
CA ARG A 649 31.14 5.53 -20.89
C ARG A 649 29.92 4.82 -21.50
N ARG A 650 28.76 4.94 -20.86
CA ARG A 650 27.52 4.31 -21.33
C ARG A 650 27.13 4.84 -22.70
N ARG A 651 27.17 6.14 -22.87
CA ARG A 651 26.84 6.78 -24.16
C ARG A 651 27.74 6.28 -25.30
N ALA A 652 29.05 6.18 -25.11
CA ALA A 652 29.99 5.68 -26.10
C ALA A 652 29.68 4.22 -26.51
N ILE A 653 29.33 3.36 -25.57
CA ILE A 653 28.90 1.97 -25.83
C ILE A 653 27.61 1.95 -26.67
N GLN A 654 26.64 2.81 -26.33
CA GLN A 654 25.37 2.91 -27.03
C GLN A 654 25.52 3.46 -28.44
N GLU A 655 26.37 4.49 -28.66
CA GLU A 655 26.67 5.07 -29.96
C GLU A 655 27.33 4.01 -30.88
N LYS A 656 28.35 3.32 -30.39
CA LYS A 656 28.98 2.23 -31.09
C LYS A 656 28.02 1.12 -31.50
N PHE A 657 27.16 0.69 -30.59
CA PHE A 657 26.15 -0.34 -30.88
C PHE A 657 25.15 0.12 -31.95
N ASN A 658 24.69 1.37 -31.88
CA ASN A 658 23.76 1.93 -32.85
C ASN A 658 24.40 2.02 -34.25
N GLU A 659 25.69 2.43 -34.35
CA GLU A 659 26.44 2.46 -35.59
C GLU A 659 26.61 1.07 -36.21
N GLU A 660 27.02 0.07 -35.41
CA GLU A 660 27.20 -1.31 -35.86
C GLU A 660 25.89 -1.98 -36.34
N HIS A 661 24.76 -1.60 -35.76
CA HIS A 661 23.46 -2.20 -36.07
C HIS A 661 22.54 -1.29 -36.90
N HIS A 662 23.03 -0.12 -37.34
CA HIS A 662 22.28 0.87 -38.11
C HIS A 662 20.96 1.31 -37.46
N ILE A 663 20.96 1.46 -36.11
CA ILE A 663 19.80 1.86 -35.35
C ILE A 663 19.76 3.38 -35.21
N GLN A 664 18.63 3.98 -35.57
CA GLN A 664 18.35 5.40 -35.30
C GLN A 664 17.62 5.55 -33.98
N PRO A 665 18.10 6.40 -33.05
CA PRO A 665 17.40 6.69 -31.81
C PRO A 665 15.98 7.23 -32.08
N LYS A 666 15.00 6.76 -31.32
CA LYS A 666 13.60 7.25 -31.38
C LYS A 666 13.05 7.43 -29.99
N THR A 667 12.47 8.60 -29.75
CA THR A 667 11.78 8.90 -28.50
C THR A 667 10.62 7.94 -28.28
N ILE A 668 10.47 7.46 -27.05
CA ILE A 668 9.40 6.53 -26.67
C ILE A 668 8.08 7.30 -26.52
N ILE A 669 7.07 6.92 -27.28
CA ILE A 669 5.71 7.45 -27.12
C ILE A 669 4.94 6.47 -26.24
N LYS A 670 4.58 6.88 -25.03
CA LYS A 670 3.76 6.09 -24.12
C LYS A 670 2.37 6.73 -23.98
N PRO A 671 1.28 5.94 -23.99
CA PRO A 671 -0.04 6.46 -23.69
C PRO A 671 -0.05 7.03 -22.26
N ILE A 672 -0.75 8.16 -22.07
CA ILE A 672 -0.98 8.74 -20.75
C ILE A 672 -2.14 7.98 -20.14
N ARG A 673 -1.82 7.01 -19.26
CA ARG A 673 -2.83 6.20 -18.57
C ARG A 673 -3.69 7.10 -17.68
N ALA A 674 -4.98 6.78 -17.55
CA ALA A 674 -5.79 7.32 -16.46
C ALA A 674 -5.13 6.94 -15.14
N ALA A 675 -5.17 7.82 -14.14
CA ALA A 675 -4.76 7.45 -12.79
C ALA A 675 -5.57 6.19 -12.42
N ILE A 676 -4.90 5.17 -11.88
CA ILE A 676 -5.61 4.06 -11.25
C ILE A 676 -6.45 4.72 -10.16
N SER A 677 -7.76 4.72 -10.35
CA SER A 677 -8.71 5.18 -9.34
C SER A 677 -8.76 4.12 -8.24
N THR A 678 -7.67 3.99 -7.50
CA THR A 678 -7.62 3.27 -6.23
C THR A 678 -8.14 4.13 -5.09
N TYR A 679 -8.78 5.26 -5.43
CA TYR A 679 -9.39 6.16 -4.47
C TYR A 679 -10.78 6.53 -4.94
N GLU A 680 -11.78 6.12 -4.22
CA GLU A 680 -13.00 6.88 -4.14
C GLU A 680 -12.60 8.32 -3.78
N GLN A 681 -13.15 9.28 -4.51
CA GLN A 681 -13.00 10.70 -4.19
C GLN A 681 -13.37 10.88 -2.72
N SER A 682 -12.47 11.47 -1.93
CA SER A 682 -12.76 11.80 -0.55
C SER A 682 -14.03 12.67 -0.52
N ASP A 683 -14.81 12.59 0.56
CA ASP A 683 -16.03 13.41 0.70
C ASP A 683 -15.77 14.91 0.54
N ASP A 684 -14.51 15.35 0.75
CA ASP A 684 -14.06 16.72 0.47
C ASP A 684 -13.96 17.02 -1.04
N GLU A 685 -13.55 16.07 -1.88
CA GLU A 685 -13.55 16.25 -3.35
C GLU A 685 -14.96 16.15 -3.94
N LYS A 686 -15.84 15.35 -3.33
CA LYS A 686 -17.28 15.34 -3.63
C LYS A 686 -17.92 16.67 -3.22
N ALA A 687 -17.47 17.28 -2.12
CA ALA A 687 -17.91 18.61 -1.70
C ALA A 687 -17.39 19.72 -2.62
N ASP A 688 -16.17 19.61 -3.13
CA ASP A 688 -15.61 20.57 -4.11
C ASP A 688 -16.20 20.38 -5.51
N ALA A 689 -16.50 19.15 -5.93
CA ALA A 689 -17.27 18.91 -7.16
C ALA A 689 -18.71 19.43 -7.02
N LYS A 690 -19.34 19.29 -5.85
CA LYS A 690 -20.63 19.94 -5.55
C LYS A 690 -20.53 21.47 -5.59
N LYS A 691 -19.44 22.07 -5.12
CA LYS A 691 -19.20 23.52 -5.20
C LYS A 691 -19.02 24.00 -6.64
N THR A 692 -18.36 23.23 -7.51
CA THR A 692 -18.15 23.61 -8.92
C THR A 692 -19.45 23.62 -9.72
N PHE A 693 -20.47 22.85 -9.32
CA PHE A 693 -21.81 22.89 -9.92
C PHE A 693 -22.74 23.91 -9.23
N ALA A 694 -22.45 24.30 -7.97
CA ALA A 694 -23.22 25.31 -7.25
C ALA A 694 -22.80 26.76 -7.53
N GLU A 695 -21.66 26.99 -8.20
CA GLU A 695 -21.16 28.34 -8.56
C GLU A 695 -21.51 28.80 -9.97
N VAL A 696 -22.30 28.06 -10.73
CA VAL A 696 -22.91 28.62 -11.97
C VAL A 696 -24.11 29.45 -11.54
N ASP A 697 -23.97 30.75 -11.61
CA ASP A 697 -25.04 31.68 -11.34
C ASP A 697 -26.10 31.54 -12.42
N TYR A 698 -27.19 30.83 -12.11
CA TYR A 698 -28.28 30.54 -13.05
C TYR A 698 -29.27 31.68 -13.16
N GLU A 699 -29.14 32.72 -12.31
CA GLU A 699 -30.10 33.85 -12.29
C GLU A 699 -30.06 34.68 -13.56
N ASP A 700 -28.89 34.82 -14.21
CA ASP A 700 -28.70 35.63 -15.42
C ASP A 700 -28.93 34.86 -16.75
N MET A 701 -29.29 33.58 -16.72
CA MET A 701 -29.50 32.78 -17.94
C MET A 701 -30.87 33.01 -18.56
N SER A 702 -30.92 33.11 -19.90
CA SER A 702 -32.20 33.21 -20.62
C SER A 702 -33.06 31.95 -20.46
N LYS A 703 -34.40 32.08 -20.55
CA LYS A 703 -35.32 30.93 -20.48
C LYS A 703 -35.05 29.87 -21.57
N ALA A 704 -34.45 30.25 -22.69
CA ALA A 704 -34.07 29.33 -23.76
C ALA A 704 -32.84 28.51 -23.36
N ASP A 705 -31.80 29.15 -22.79
CA ASP A 705 -30.55 28.49 -22.33
C ASP A 705 -30.79 27.58 -21.13
N LYS A 706 -31.67 28.00 -20.18
CA LYS A 706 -32.11 27.14 -19.06
C LYS A 706 -32.83 25.88 -19.56
N LYS A 707 -33.59 25.96 -20.64
CA LYS A 707 -34.28 24.81 -21.23
C LYS A 707 -33.35 23.83 -21.91
N GLU A 708 -32.31 24.34 -22.58
CA GLU A 708 -31.26 23.53 -23.21
C GLU A 708 -30.38 22.84 -22.13
N LEU A 709 -30.03 23.56 -21.06
CA LEU A 709 -29.31 23.04 -19.92
C LEU A 709 -30.10 21.92 -19.22
N VAL A 710 -31.38 22.08 -18.97
CA VAL A 710 -32.25 21.03 -18.40
C VAL A 710 -32.31 19.80 -19.30
N ALA A 711 -32.33 19.96 -20.63
CA ALA A 711 -32.29 18.80 -21.54
C ALA A 711 -30.96 18.05 -21.46
N ASN A 712 -29.86 18.79 -21.36
CA ASN A 712 -28.51 18.19 -21.21
C ASN A 712 -28.35 17.48 -19.86
N LEU A 713 -28.74 18.10 -18.75
CA LEU A 713 -28.71 17.49 -17.41
C LEU A 713 -29.61 16.25 -17.32
N ARG A 714 -30.76 16.21 -18.01
CA ARG A 714 -31.59 14.99 -18.11
C ARG A 714 -30.87 13.84 -18.83
N SER A 715 -30.15 14.16 -19.90
CA SER A 715 -29.35 13.16 -20.60
C SER A 715 -28.25 12.59 -19.71
N GLN A 716 -27.57 13.47 -18.97
CA GLN A 716 -26.52 13.06 -18.01
C GLN A 716 -27.10 12.26 -16.84
N MET A 717 -28.23 12.64 -16.29
CA MET A 717 -28.95 11.90 -15.25
C MET A 717 -29.31 10.47 -15.70
N GLN A 718 -29.84 10.35 -16.94
CA GLN A 718 -30.15 9.04 -17.50
C GLN A 718 -28.90 8.20 -17.77
N ALA A 719 -27.80 8.82 -18.16
CA ALA A 719 -26.51 8.14 -18.34
C ALA A 719 -25.93 7.67 -17.01
N ALA A 720 -26.02 8.48 -15.95
CA ALA A 720 -25.63 8.12 -14.59
C ALA A 720 -26.50 6.97 -14.04
N ALA A 721 -27.82 7.04 -14.22
CA ALA A 721 -28.74 5.96 -13.82
C ALA A 721 -28.47 4.65 -14.57
N LYS A 722 -28.09 4.69 -15.85
CA LYS A 722 -27.68 3.49 -16.62
C LYS A 722 -26.36 2.90 -16.14
N LYS A 723 -25.48 3.73 -15.56
CA LYS A 723 -24.23 3.29 -14.94
C LYS A 723 -24.41 2.87 -13.47
N LEU A 724 -25.66 2.88 -12.97
CA LEU A 724 -26.03 2.59 -11.57
C LEU A 724 -25.46 3.60 -10.55
N ASP A 725 -24.99 4.75 -10.99
CA ASP A 725 -24.58 5.85 -10.14
C ASP A 725 -25.83 6.66 -9.71
N PHE A 726 -26.53 6.10 -8.72
CA PHE A 726 -27.79 6.66 -8.24
C PHE A 726 -27.61 7.97 -7.46
N GLU A 727 -26.44 8.20 -6.87
CA GLU A 727 -26.12 9.42 -6.14
C GLU A 727 -25.92 10.59 -7.09
N GLN A 728 -25.15 10.39 -8.17
CA GLN A 728 -25.01 11.39 -9.24
C GLN A 728 -26.34 11.61 -9.97
N ALA A 729 -27.11 10.58 -10.22
CA ALA A 729 -28.42 10.70 -10.83
C ALA A 729 -29.40 11.49 -9.93
N ALA A 730 -29.37 11.31 -8.62
CA ALA A 730 -30.19 12.06 -7.67
C ALA A 730 -29.78 13.53 -7.60
N SER A 731 -28.48 13.84 -7.52
CA SER A 731 -27.97 15.20 -7.53
C SER A 731 -28.38 15.96 -8.82
N LEU A 732 -28.22 15.34 -9.98
CA LEU A 732 -28.64 15.92 -11.26
C LEU A 732 -30.14 16.10 -11.35
N ARG A 733 -30.96 15.20 -10.78
CA ARG A 733 -32.41 15.35 -10.67
C ARG A 733 -32.79 16.58 -9.85
N ASP A 734 -32.14 16.75 -8.69
CA ASP A 734 -32.46 17.86 -7.79
C ASP A 734 -32.09 19.20 -8.42
N THR A 735 -30.96 19.32 -9.11
CA THR A 735 -30.60 20.51 -9.93
C THR A 735 -31.59 20.76 -11.06
N ILE A 736 -32.09 19.72 -11.73
CA ILE A 736 -33.14 19.86 -12.76
C ILE A 736 -34.44 20.42 -12.18
N LEU A 737 -34.83 19.97 -10.97
CA LEU A 737 -36.04 20.45 -10.29
C LEU A 737 -35.92 21.91 -9.87
N GLU A 738 -34.75 22.34 -9.37
CA GLU A 738 -34.46 23.75 -9.06
C GLU A 738 -34.55 24.64 -10.29
N LEU A 739 -33.88 24.27 -11.39
CA LEU A 739 -33.94 25.02 -12.65
C LEU A 739 -35.36 25.08 -13.27
N GLN A 740 -36.17 24.03 -13.07
CA GLN A 740 -37.56 24.02 -13.52
C GLN A 740 -38.48 24.90 -12.67
N ALA A 741 -38.22 24.97 -11.34
CA ALA A 741 -38.93 25.88 -10.44
C ALA A 741 -38.66 27.34 -10.79
N ASP A 742 -37.39 27.67 -11.15
CA ASP A 742 -37.01 29.03 -11.62
C ASP A 742 -37.58 29.42 -12.98
N MET A 743 -37.98 28.45 -13.78
CA MET A 743 -38.56 28.71 -15.11
C MET A 743 -40.09 28.85 -15.08
N SER A 744 -40.76 28.41 -14.01
CA SER A 744 -42.20 28.48 -13.83
C SER A 744 -42.60 29.84 -13.29
#